data_c41c79b884aa6836dfc3e56a2cd31fe5
#
_entry.id   c41c79b884aa6836dfc3e56a2cd31fe5
#
_cell.length_a   1.000
_cell.length_b   1.000
_cell.length_c   1.000
_cell.angle_alpha   90.00
_cell.angle_beta   90.00
_cell.angle_gamma   90.00
#
_symmetry.space_group_name_H-M   'P 1'
#
loop_
_entity.id
_entity.type
_entity.pdbx_description
1 polymer ?
#
loop_
_entity_poly.entity_id
_entity_poly.type
_entity_poly.pdbx_seq_one_letter_code
_entity_poly.pdbx_strand_id
1 'polypeptide(L)'
;MSRRFVPVGRHILEQNIKARYHAGDIGTEDALHLFDELLQVAGRSSIHAINCLLTVVGRDCPALGVSLFNRVARSKVAPCSITYAILVDCCCRAGRQDLGHTAMGHVIKMGFLADAIITFSHLLKAICAENKTSYAMDIVLRIMPMFNCVPDVLSYNILFKGLCNEKRSQEALELIQVMVEHGGSCQPDVVSYSTVIDGLLKEGLVGKAYTLFSEMLQREFSPNAVTYNSIISGMCKVHAMDKAEEVLQQMLDRRILPDVTTYNSLIHGYYSLGRCKEVDRIFQEMSRNGVQPDIVTYTIQMDYLCKSGRCTEARKIFDSMISLGQKPTVTTYSILLHGYAMEKSFHDMLCLIDLMVGNGIVPDHYVFNILISAYAKEEMVGEVMHIFTKMRQQGLNPDAVSYGTVIDLLSRIGRMDDAMSLFNQMITEGLAPGIIVFNHLISGFCTCGKWEKVHELFSEMLDCGICPDTVFFNTVMDRLCKNGRVTEAQDLFDLMVHMGVKPDVCTYNTLMGGYLFVGKMDEVSKLLDNMVSIGMEPDVITYNILIDGYSKNGRIDDALVVFREMLDTKGKPSVISFNIMIGALLKCGRKAEAKDLFDGIWANGLVPDIVTYSLMIQKLIEEGSLQESDDLFVSMEKNGCAANSRMLNAIVRSLLQKGEVPRAGTYLSKIDERSFILEASTASLLTALASRGKGQEYKELLPEKYSELL
;
A
#
# COMPACT_ATOMS: atom_id res chain seq x y z
N MET A 1 14.38 -59.94 22.00
CA MET A 1 13.33 -61.00 21.99
C MET A 1 12.64 -60.91 20.62
N SER A 2 12.98 -61.81 19.69
CA SER A 2 12.38 -61.88 18.35
C SER A 2 10.98 -62.50 18.46
N ARG A 3 9.95 -61.72 18.23
CA ARG A 3 8.59 -62.23 18.05
C ARG A 3 8.57 -63.04 16.74
N ARG A 4 8.43 -64.35 16.83
CA ARG A 4 8.10 -65.23 15.69
C ARG A 4 6.71 -64.82 15.17
N PHE A 5 6.66 -64.22 13.99
CA PHE A 5 5.40 -63.97 13.26
C PHE A 5 4.83 -65.32 12.80
N VAL A 6 3.66 -65.64 13.28
CA VAL A 6 2.81 -66.67 12.70
C VAL A 6 2.24 -66.12 11.40
N PRO A 7 2.30 -66.78 10.25
CA PRO A 7 1.71 -66.26 9.01
C PRO A 7 0.21 -66.15 9.19
N VAL A 8 -0.24 -64.91 9.37
CA VAL A 8 -1.68 -64.57 9.40
C VAL A 8 -2.21 -64.87 8.00
N GLY A 9 -3.32 -65.66 7.92
CA GLY A 9 -3.92 -65.99 6.63
C GLY A 9 -4.21 -64.70 5.89
N ARG A 10 -3.82 -64.60 4.60
CA ARG A 10 -3.92 -63.46 3.72
C ARG A 10 -5.26 -62.66 3.85
N HIS A 11 -6.37 -63.35 3.93
CA HIS A 11 -7.69 -62.71 4.06
C HIS A 11 -7.83 -61.91 5.36
N ILE A 12 -7.21 -62.39 6.44
CA ILE A 12 -7.19 -61.73 7.73
C ILE A 12 -6.31 -60.49 7.68
N LEU A 13 -5.17 -60.54 6.97
CA LEU A 13 -4.29 -59.37 6.77
C LEU A 13 -4.99 -58.26 5.95
N GLU A 14 -5.67 -58.61 4.85
CA GLU A 14 -6.44 -57.68 4.04
C GLU A 14 -7.61 -57.05 4.80
N GLN A 15 -8.32 -57.81 5.63
CA GLN A 15 -9.40 -57.28 6.49
C GLN A 15 -8.85 -56.37 7.57
N ASN A 16 -7.72 -56.71 8.18
CA ASN A 16 -7.06 -55.88 9.18
C ASN A 16 -6.59 -54.55 8.59
N ILE A 17 -5.97 -54.55 7.40
CA ILE A 17 -5.56 -53.34 6.71
C ILE A 17 -6.77 -52.44 6.44
N LYS A 18 -7.87 -52.94 5.93
CA LYS A 18 -9.08 -52.18 5.68
C LYS A 18 -9.69 -51.59 6.94
N ALA A 19 -9.80 -52.38 8.02
CA ALA A 19 -10.35 -51.93 9.29
C ALA A 19 -9.48 -50.81 9.90
N ARG A 20 -8.18 -51.00 9.96
CA ARG A 20 -7.23 -49.96 10.45
C ARG A 20 -7.20 -48.69 9.57
N TYR A 21 -7.32 -48.83 8.25
CA TYR A 21 -7.41 -47.70 7.33
C TYR A 21 -8.65 -46.85 7.59
N HIS A 22 -9.82 -47.47 7.77
CA HIS A 22 -11.07 -46.78 8.11
C HIS A 22 -11.05 -46.17 9.52
N ALA A 23 -10.30 -46.75 10.45
CA ALA A 23 -10.09 -46.18 11.78
C ALA A 23 -9.05 -45.04 11.81
N GLY A 24 -8.31 -44.81 10.70
CA GLY A 24 -7.22 -43.82 10.67
C GLY A 24 -5.97 -44.21 11.48
N ASP A 25 -5.81 -45.47 11.82
CA ASP A 25 -4.79 -46.01 12.74
C ASP A 25 -3.61 -46.68 12.00
N ILE A 26 -3.25 -46.18 10.80
CA ILE A 26 -2.09 -46.63 10.04
C ILE A 26 -1.14 -45.45 9.81
N GLY A 27 0.04 -45.48 10.44
CA GLY A 27 1.12 -44.56 10.14
C GLY A 27 1.90 -44.98 8.89
N THR A 28 2.72 -44.07 8.38
CA THR A 28 3.50 -44.28 7.12
C THR A 28 4.47 -45.43 7.23
N GLU A 29 5.17 -45.62 8.36
CA GLU A 29 6.09 -46.75 8.59
C GLU A 29 5.37 -48.08 8.64
N ASP A 30 4.24 -48.13 9.38
CA ASP A 30 3.37 -49.32 9.45
C ASP A 30 2.82 -49.68 8.07
N ALA A 31 2.40 -48.65 7.28
CA ALA A 31 1.90 -48.88 5.93
C ALA A 31 2.95 -49.46 4.99
N LEU A 32 4.22 -49.06 5.09
CA LEU A 32 5.33 -49.62 4.32
C LEU A 32 5.57 -51.07 4.69
N HIS A 33 5.57 -51.42 6.00
CA HIS A 33 5.78 -52.75 6.47
C HIS A 33 4.65 -53.70 6.01
N LEU A 34 3.40 -53.26 6.19
CA LEU A 34 2.20 -54.01 5.75
C LEU A 34 2.17 -54.17 4.22
N PHE A 35 2.66 -53.20 3.47
CA PHE A 35 2.76 -53.29 2.03
C PHE A 35 3.77 -54.34 1.58
N ASP A 36 4.94 -54.44 2.23
CA ASP A 36 5.95 -55.44 1.97
C ASP A 36 5.45 -56.86 2.32
N GLU A 37 4.79 -57.00 3.45
CA GLU A 37 4.16 -58.26 3.88
C GLU A 37 3.08 -58.71 2.88
N LEU A 38 2.23 -57.77 2.41
CA LEU A 38 1.16 -58.07 1.47
C LEU A 38 1.68 -58.52 0.11
N LEU A 39 2.80 -57.98 -0.39
CA LEU A 39 3.42 -58.36 -1.65
C LEU A 39 4.17 -59.70 -1.57
N GLN A 40 4.65 -60.09 -0.38
CA GLN A 40 5.38 -61.38 -0.17
C GLN A 40 4.44 -62.58 -0.03
N VAL A 41 3.19 -62.37 0.38
CA VAL A 41 2.23 -63.46 0.52
C VAL A 41 1.84 -64.00 -0.86
N ALA A 42 2.15 -65.27 -1.13
CA ALA A 42 1.94 -65.93 -2.43
C ALA A 42 0.44 -65.96 -2.83
N GLY A 43 0.14 -65.37 -4.01
CA GLY A 43 -1.21 -65.34 -4.56
C GLY A 43 -1.60 -63.95 -5.12
N ARG A 44 -2.82 -63.80 -5.70
CA ARG A 44 -3.34 -62.51 -6.16
C ARG A 44 -3.81 -61.66 -4.99
N SER A 45 -3.03 -60.69 -4.52
CA SER A 45 -3.39 -59.74 -3.46
C SER A 45 -4.57 -58.86 -3.87
N SER A 46 -5.40 -58.49 -2.92
CA SER A 46 -6.51 -57.57 -3.17
C SER A 46 -5.96 -56.18 -3.49
N ILE A 47 -6.19 -55.70 -4.70
CA ILE A 47 -5.82 -54.36 -5.11
C ILE A 47 -6.36 -53.29 -4.16
N HIS A 48 -7.49 -53.57 -3.50
CA HIS A 48 -8.14 -52.66 -2.56
C HIS A 48 -7.29 -52.40 -1.32
N ALA A 49 -6.71 -53.45 -0.71
CA ALA A 49 -5.81 -53.30 0.45
C ALA A 49 -4.52 -52.54 0.05
N ILE A 50 -3.99 -52.82 -1.14
CA ILE A 50 -2.84 -52.10 -1.71
C ILE A 50 -3.16 -50.61 -1.87
N ASN A 51 -4.33 -50.28 -2.41
CA ASN A 51 -4.76 -48.89 -2.58
C ASN A 51 -4.91 -48.14 -1.25
N CYS A 52 -5.43 -48.78 -0.21
CA CYS A 52 -5.46 -48.19 1.14
C CYS A 52 -4.06 -47.80 1.63
N LEU A 53 -3.08 -48.72 1.50
CA LEU A 53 -1.71 -48.44 1.90
C LEU A 53 -1.01 -47.38 1.04
N LEU A 54 -1.21 -47.43 -0.28
CA LEU A 54 -0.71 -46.42 -1.21
C LEU A 54 -1.27 -45.04 -0.88
N THR A 55 -2.55 -44.95 -0.49
CA THR A 55 -3.17 -43.67 -0.11
C THR A 55 -2.53 -43.10 1.15
N VAL A 56 -2.26 -43.93 2.17
CA VAL A 56 -1.60 -43.50 3.40
C VAL A 56 -0.20 -42.98 3.11
N VAL A 57 0.63 -43.80 2.44
CA VAL A 57 2.02 -43.39 2.11
C VAL A 57 2.05 -42.19 1.18
N GLY A 58 1.20 -42.18 0.14
CA GLY A 58 1.13 -41.09 -0.83
C GLY A 58 0.69 -39.77 -0.20
N ARG A 59 -0.14 -39.79 0.85
CA ARG A 59 -0.54 -38.60 1.57
C ARG A 59 0.63 -37.91 2.28
N ASP A 60 1.49 -38.69 2.95
CA ASP A 60 2.58 -38.14 3.76
C ASP A 60 3.87 -37.98 2.94
N CYS A 61 4.15 -38.93 2.03
CA CYS A 61 5.36 -38.94 1.22
C CYS A 61 5.08 -39.32 -0.25
N PRO A 62 4.67 -38.34 -1.10
CA PRO A 62 4.25 -38.59 -2.48
C PRO A 62 5.29 -39.32 -3.33
N ALA A 63 6.58 -39.01 -3.17
CA ALA A 63 7.67 -39.65 -3.89
C ALA A 63 7.80 -41.16 -3.60
N LEU A 64 7.58 -41.57 -2.32
CA LEU A 64 7.50 -42.96 -1.94
C LEU A 64 6.28 -43.65 -2.54
N GLY A 65 5.13 -42.96 -2.59
CA GLY A 65 3.92 -43.46 -3.24
C GLY A 65 4.16 -43.85 -4.70
N VAL A 66 4.87 -43.04 -5.46
CA VAL A 66 5.29 -43.31 -6.85
C VAL A 66 6.22 -44.55 -6.91
N SER A 67 7.16 -44.65 -5.98
CA SER A 67 8.08 -45.83 -5.89
C SER A 67 7.32 -47.13 -5.61
N LEU A 68 6.37 -47.08 -4.67
CA LEU A 68 5.54 -48.23 -4.35
C LEU A 68 4.63 -48.68 -5.50
N PHE A 69 4.07 -47.72 -6.26
CA PHE A 69 3.32 -48.01 -7.47
C PHE A 69 4.15 -48.82 -8.48
N ASN A 70 5.42 -48.41 -8.71
CA ASN A 70 6.33 -49.13 -9.62
C ASN A 70 6.54 -50.55 -9.16
N ARG A 71 6.54 -50.82 -7.86
CA ARG A 71 6.64 -52.21 -7.31
C ARG A 71 5.35 -52.99 -7.55
N VAL A 72 4.17 -52.35 -7.39
CA VAL A 72 2.87 -52.97 -7.72
C VAL A 72 2.80 -53.30 -9.21
N ALA A 73 3.19 -52.42 -10.09
CA ALA A 73 3.17 -52.61 -11.53
C ALA A 73 4.09 -53.77 -12.01
N ARG A 74 5.18 -54.05 -11.26
CA ARG A 74 6.06 -55.21 -11.50
C ARG A 74 5.58 -56.49 -10.82
N SER A 75 4.54 -56.40 -9.96
CA SER A 75 3.95 -57.57 -9.30
C SER A 75 2.91 -58.25 -10.19
N LYS A 76 2.35 -59.36 -9.74
CA LYS A 76 1.26 -60.09 -10.43
C LYS A 76 -0.12 -59.41 -10.20
N VAL A 77 -0.17 -58.27 -9.53
CA VAL A 77 -1.42 -57.56 -9.21
C VAL A 77 -1.67 -56.52 -10.29
N ALA A 78 -2.79 -56.61 -10.98
CA ALA A 78 -3.17 -55.61 -11.99
C ALA A 78 -3.65 -54.31 -11.31
N PRO A 79 -3.02 -53.15 -11.60
CA PRO A 79 -3.52 -51.87 -11.12
C PRO A 79 -4.92 -51.59 -11.64
N CYS A 80 -5.80 -51.00 -10.83
CA CYS A 80 -7.13 -50.54 -11.23
C CYS A 80 -7.15 -49.01 -11.41
N SER A 81 -8.27 -48.46 -11.85
CA SER A 81 -8.49 -47.03 -12.01
C SER A 81 -8.09 -46.22 -10.77
N ILE A 82 -8.49 -46.67 -9.58
CA ILE A 82 -8.14 -46.00 -8.31
C ILE A 82 -6.63 -46.00 -8.06
N THR A 83 -5.94 -47.12 -8.40
CA THR A 83 -4.46 -47.18 -8.28
C THR A 83 -3.77 -46.15 -9.11
N TYR A 84 -4.23 -45.91 -10.36
CA TYR A 84 -3.70 -44.88 -11.23
C TYR A 84 -4.08 -43.47 -10.76
N ALA A 85 -5.29 -43.27 -10.19
CA ALA A 85 -5.68 -42.00 -9.61
C ALA A 85 -4.75 -41.60 -8.45
N ILE A 86 -4.42 -42.56 -7.55
CA ILE A 86 -3.45 -42.35 -6.47
C ILE A 86 -2.05 -42.02 -7.05
N LEU A 87 -1.63 -42.74 -8.09
CA LEU A 87 -0.35 -42.45 -8.75
C LEU A 87 -0.30 -41.03 -9.33
N VAL A 88 -1.35 -40.61 -10.05
CA VAL A 88 -1.42 -39.26 -10.62
C VAL A 88 -1.38 -38.21 -9.53
N ASP A 89 -2.15 -38.40 -8.44
CA ASP A 89 -2.09 -37.49 -7.28
C ASP A 89 -0.68 -37.42 -6.67
N CYS A 90 -0.03 -38.58 -6.46
CA CYS A 90 1.33 -38.63 -5.94
C CYS A 90 2.34 -37.94 -6.88
N CYS A 91 2.26 -38.17 -8.19
CA CYS A 91 3.12 -37.51 -9.17
C CYS A 91 2.95 -35.99 -9.17
N CYS A 92 1.70 -35.52 -9.14
CA CYS A 92 1.37 -34.10 -9.11
C CYS A 92 1.89 -33.42 -7.82
N ARG A 93 1.69 -34.04 -6.66
CA ARG A 93 2.15 -33.53 -5.36
C ARG A 93 3.67 -33.62 -5.17
N ALA A 94 4.33 -34.52 -5.90
CA ALA A 94 5.80 -34.60 -5.96
C ALA A 94 6.42 -33.63 -6.99
N GLY A 95 5.64 -32.78 -7.64
CA GLY A 95 6.09 -31.82 -8.67
C GLY A 95 6.50 -32.49 -10.01
N ARG A 96 6.11 -33.76 -10.22
CA ARG A 96 6.46 -34.56 -11.42
C ARG A 96 5.24 -34.69 -12.34
N GLN A 97 4.80 -33.55 -12.89
CA GLN A 97 3.63 -33.53 -13.80
C GLN A 97 3.85 -34.33 -15.09
N ASP A 98 5.09 -34.41 -15.58
CA ASP A 98 5.48 -35.24 -16.69
C ASP A 98 5.05 -36.72 -16.51
N LEU A 99 5.28 -37.26 -15.32
CA LEU A 99 4.83 -38.61 -14.95
C LEU A 99 3.30 -38.67 -14.76
N GLY A 100 2.69 -37.61 -14.21
CA GLY A 100 1.24 -37.52 -14.08
C GLY A 100 0.52 -37.60 -15.42
N HIS A 101 0.96 -36.85 -16.43
CA HIS A 101 0.46 -36.94 -17.81
C HIS A 101 0.66 -38.34 -18.43
N THR A 102 1.84 -38.92 -18.22
CA THR A 102 2.13 -40.28 -18.72
C THR A 102 1.19 -41.31 -18.09
N ALA A 103 0.98 -41.23 -16.77
CA ALA A 103 0.05 -42.10 -16.04
C ALA A 103 -1.40 -41.93 -16.52
N MET A 104 -1.82 -40.68 -16.79
CA MET A 104 -3.14 -40.39 -17.38
C MET A 104 -3.29 -41.00 -18.77
N GLY A 105 -2.26 -40.92 -19.61
CA GLY A 105 -2.24 -41.60 -20.93
C GLY A 105 -2.43 -43.13 -20.80
N HIS A 106 -1.90 -43.74 -19.76
CA HIS A 106 -2.14 -45.16 -19.47
C HIS A 106 -3.59 -45.44 -19.04
N VAL A 107 -4.20 -44.57 -18.18
CA VAL A 107 -5.62 -44.68 -17.79
C VAL A 107 -6.54 -44.69 -19.01
N ILE A 108 -6.28 -43.80 -19.96
CA ILE A 108 -7.04 -43.71 -21.23
C ILE A 108 -6.86 -44.97 -22.09
N LYS A 109 -5.60 -45.42 -22.29
CA LYS A 109 -5.29 -46.61 -23.08
C LYS A 109 -5.87 -47.92 -22.50
N MET A 110 -5.99 -48.02 -21.17
CA MET A 110 -6.57 -49.19 -20.49
C MET A 110 -8.11 -49.19 -20.49
N GLY A 111 -8.74 -48.12 -20.99
CA GLY A 111 -10.19 -48.02 -21.06
C GLY A 111 -10.87 -47.72 -19.71
N PHE A 112 -10.17 -47.19 -18.72
CA PHE A 112 -10.74 -46.81 -17.40
C PHE A 112 -11.45 -45.45 -17.45
N LEU A 113 -12.24 -45.23 -18.49
CA LEU A 113 -12.86 -43.92 -18.78
C LEU A 113 -13.94 -43.53 -17.76
N ALA A 114 -14.66 -44.50 -17.19
CA ALA A 114 -15.70 -44.22 -16.19
C ALA A 114 -15.19 -43.53 -14.93
N ASP A 115 -13.97 -43.90 -14.50
CA ASP A 115 -13.33 -43.34 -13.27
C ASP A 115 -12.26 -42.26 -13.61
N ALA A 116 -12.10 -41.95 -14.90
CA ALA A 116 -11.07 -40.99 -15.35
C ALA A 116 -11.28 -39.56 -14.82
N ILE A 117 -12.54 -39.16 -14.53
CA ILE A 117 -12.88 -37.84 -14.00
C ILE A 117 -12.11 -37.52 -12.72
N ILE A 118 -12.02 -38.47 -11.78
CA ILE A 118 -11.26 -38.31 -10.53
C ILE A 118 -9.78 -38.09 -10.82
N THR A 119 -9.23 -38.86 -11.75
CA THR A 119 -7.83 -38.78 -12.15
C THR A 119 -7.54 -37.43 -12.83
N PHE A 120 -8.44 -36.96 -13.73
CA PHE A 120 -8.35 -35.64 -14.31
C PHE A 120 -8.39 -34.53 -13.26
N SER A 121 -9.27 -34.65 -12.25
CA SER A 121 -9.38 -33.64 -11.18
C SER A 121 -8.07 -33.44 -10.40
N HIS A 122 -7.31 -34.51 -10.15
CA HIS A 122 -5.98 -34.41 -9.51
C HIS A 122 -4.97 -33.69 -10.43
N LEU A 123 -4.97 -34.03 -11.71
CA LEU A 123 -4.10 -33.40 -12.71
C LEU A 123 -4.43 -31.92 -12.90
N LEU A 124 -5.72 -31.57 -13.03
CA LEU A 124 -6.20 -30.20 -13.17
C LEU A 124 -5.80 -29.33 -11.98
N LYS A 125 -5.96 -29.86 -10.72
CA LYS A 125 -5.52 -29.15 -9.51
C LYS A 125 -4.05 -28.82 -9.54
N ALA A 126 -3.20 -29.75 -9.97
CA ALA A 126 -1.75 -29.55 -10.02
C ALA A 126 -1.37 -28.52 -11.10
N ILE A 127 -1.98 -28.59 -12.29
CA ILE A 127 -1.72 -27.64 -13.40
C ILE A 127 -2.15 -26.22 -13.00
N CYS A 128 -3.34 -26.07 -12.36
CA CYS A 128 -3.79 -24.76 -11.89
C CYS A 128 -2.92 -24.23 -10.74
N ALA A 129 -2.35 -25.08 -9.89
CA ALA A 129 -1.41 -24.66 -8.84
C ALA A 129 -0.08 -24.10 -9.39
N GLU A 130 0.29 -24.46 -10.64
CA GLU A 130 1.46 -23.90 -11.33
C GLU A 130 1.12 -22.68 -12.19
N ASN A 131 -0.06 -22.09 -12.04
CA ASN A 131 -0.53 -20.96 -12.85
C ASN A 131 -0.57 -21.25 -14.38
N LYS A 132 -0.93 -22.49 -14.75
CA LYS A 132 -1.09 -22.93 -16.13
C LYS A 132 -2.56 -23.20 -16.47
N THR A 133 -3.48 -22.38 -15.96
CA THR A 133 -4.92 -22.62 -16.06
C THR A 133 -5.43 -22.66 -17.50
N SER A 134 -4.82 -21.92 -18.44
CA SER A 134 -5.18 -22.02 -19.87
C SER A 134 -5.00 -23.45 -20.42
N TYR A 135 -3.94 -24.15 -20.02
CA TYR A 135 -3.75 -25.54 -20.39
C TYR A 135 -4.77 -26.47 -19.71
N ALA A 136 -5.10 -26.21 -18.45
CA ALA A 136 -6.17 -26.93 -17.76
C ALA A 136 -7.53 -26.73 -18.45
N MET A 137 -7.83 -25.55 -18.96
CA MET A 137 -9.02 -25.27 -19.77
C MET A 137 -9.07 -26.10 -21.07
N ASP A 138 -7.95 -26.19 -21.78
CA ASP A 138 -7.87 -27.04 -22.99
C ASP A 138 -8.15 -28.53 -22.66
N ILE A 139 -7.67 -29.00 -21.51
CA ILE A 139 -7.96 -30.36 -21.06
C ILE A 139 -9.46 -30.53 -20.83
N VAL A 140 -10.12 -29.65 -20.09
CA VAL A 140 -11.55 -29.76 -19.75
C VAL A 140 -12.44 -29.56 -20.97
N LEU A 141 -12.16 -28.56 -21.81
CA LEU A 141 -13.05 -28.16 -22.89
C LEU A 141 -12.85 -28.96 -24.20
N ARG A 142 -11.64 -29.51 -24.40
CA ARG A 142 -11.27 -30.23 -25.64
C ARG A 142 -10.88 -31.67 -25.42
N ILE A 143 -9.92 -31.92 -24.49
CA ILE A 143 -9.32 -33.26 -24.34
C ILE A 143 -10.30 -34.23 -23.69
N MET A 144 -10.94 -33.87 -22.57
CA MET A 144 -11.91 -34.75 -21.89
C MET A 144 -13.07 -35.18 -22.82
N PRO A 145 -13.75 -34.27 -23.56
CA PRO A 145 -14.80 -34.64 -24.53
C PRO A 145 -14.32 -35.54 -25.64
N MET A 146 -13.10 -35.36 -26.16
CA MET A 146 -12.53 -36.26 -27.22
C MET A 146 -12.46 -37.73 -26.78
N PHE A 147 -12.35 -37.98 -25.45
CA PHE A 147 -12.32 -39.29 -24.87
C PHE A 147 -13.69 -39.74 -24.29
N ASN A 148 -14.78 -39.09 -24.65
CA ASN A 148 -16.12 -39.31 -24.06
C ASN A 148 -16.17 -39.18 -22.54
N CYS A 149 -15.25 -38.41 -21.95
CA CYS A 149 -15.23 -38.08 -20.53
C CYS A 149 -15.90 -36.71 -20.36
N VAL A 150 -17.14 -36.69 -19.89
CA VAL A 150 -17.87 -35.44 -19.67
C VAL A 150 -17.37 -34.77 -18.43
N PRO A 151 -16.87 -33.51 -18.52
CA PRO A 151 -16.45 -32.76 -17.33
C PRO A 151 -17.61 -32.61 -16.35
N ASP A 152 -17.32 -32.71 -15.06
CA ASP A 152 -18.26 -32.47 -13.97
C ASP A 152 -18.11 -31.08 -13.33
N VAL A 153 -19.01 -30.73 -12.42
CA VAL A 153 -18.98 -29.45 -11.71
C VAL A 153 -17.65 -29.24 -10.96
N LEU A 154 -17.06 -30.34 -10.44
CA LEU A 154 -15.77 -30.27 -9.75
C LEU A 154 -14.63 -29.85 -10.69
N SER A 155 -14.64 -30.36 -11.93
CA SER A 155 -13.65 -29.98 -12.97
C SER A 155 -13.71 -28.47 -13.27
N TYR A 156 -14.91 -27.91 -13.42
CA TYR A 156 -15.10 -26.48 -13.63
C TYR A 156 -14.75 -25.65 -12.37
N ASN A 157 -15.10 -26.11 -11.18
CA ASN A 157 -14.75 -25.44 -9.92
C ASN A 157 -13.22 -25.33 -9.73
N ILE A 158 -12.46 -26.33 -10.18
CA ILE A 158 -10.99 -26.29 -10.20
C ILE A 158 -10.49 -25.18 -11.16
N LEU A 159 -11.09 -25.09 -12.36
CA LEU A 159 -10.76 -24.04 -13.33
C LEU A 159 -11.10 -22.64 -12.80
N PHE A 160 -12.29 -22.45 -12.21
CA PHE A 160 -12.69 -21.18 -11.60
C PHE A 160 -11.69 -20.73 -10.56
N LYS A 161 -11.29 -21.64 -9.68
CA LYS A 161 -10.30 -21.35 -8.65
C LYS A 161 -8.92 -21.00 -9.26
N GLY A 162 -8.50 -21.72 -10.29
CA GLY A 162 -7.27 -21.46 -11.04
C GLY A 162 -7.27 -20.07 -11.68
N LEU A 163 -8.32 -19.74 -12.45
CA LEU A 163 -8.47 -18.45 -13.11
C LEU A 163 -8.50 -17.28 -12.11
N CYS A 164 -9.25 -17.44 -11.01
CA CYS A 164 -9.30 -16.41 -9.97
C CYS A 164 -7.94 -16.20 -9.28
N ASN A 165 -7.14 -17.27 -9.07
CA ASN A 165 -5.80 -17.15 -8.52
C ASN A 165 -4.84 -16.44 -9.49
N GLU A 166 -4.99 -16.65 -10.80
CA GLU A 166 -4.21 -15.97 -11.85
C GLU A 166 -4.71 -14.54 -12.15
N LYS A 167 -5.69 -14.02 -11.38
CA LYS A 167 -6.33 -12.71 -11.62
C LYS A 167 -7.00 -12.60 -13.00
N ARG A 168 -7.68 -13.65 -13.40
CA ARG A 168 -8.42 -13.78 -14.66
C ARG A 168 -9.91 -14.08 -14.39
N SER A 169 -10.47 -13.43 -13.37
CA SER A 169 -11.86 -13.68 -12.95
C SER A 169 -12.91 -13.30 -13.99
N GLN A 170 -12.54 -12.44 -14.95
CA GLN A 170 -13.42 -12.12 -16.08
C GLN A 170 -13.64 -13.37 -16.97
N GLU A 171 -12.59 -14.13 -17.25
CA GLU A 171 -12.73 -15.38 -18.03
C GLU A 171 -13.50 -16.45 -17.23
N ALA A 172 -13.34 -16.46 -15.90
CA ALA A 172 -14.16 -17.34 -15.05
C ALA A 172 -15.64 -16.97 -15.11
N LEU A 173 -15.96 -15.66 -15.18
CA LEU A 173 -17.34 -15.18 -15.36
C LEU A 173 -17.92 -15.60 -16.73
N GLU A 174 -17.17 -15.50 -17.80
CA GLU A 174 -17.58 -15.94 -19.13
C GLU A 174 -17.81 -17.46 -19.17
N LEU A 175 -16.93 -18.21 -18.53
CA LEU A 175 -17.03 -19.66 -18.47
C LEU A 175 -18.26 -20.13 -17.66
N ILE A 176 -18.63 -19.43 -16.56
CA ILE A 176 -19.85 -19.76 -15.81
C ILE A 176 -21.11 -19.47 -16.64
N GLN A 177 -21.10 -18.40 -17.45
CA GLN A 177 -22.20 -18.09 -18.37
C GLN A 177 -22.36 -19.18 -19.43
N VAL A 178 -21.26 -19.67 -20.01
CA VAL A 178 -21.26 -20.78 -20.95
C VAL A 178 -21.86 -22.06 -20.34
N MET A 179 -21.51 -22.39 -19.06
CA MET A 179 -22.11 -23.51 -18.33
C MET A 179 -23.63 -23.37 -18.19
N VAL A 180 -24.08 -22.15 -17.93
CA VAL A 180 -25.51 -21.83 -17.78
C VAL A 180 -26.27 -21.95 -19.08
N GLU A 181 -25.70 -21.43 -20.17
CA GLU A 181 -26.37 -21.41 -21.51
C GLU A 181 -26.47 -22.79 -22.12
N HIS A 182 -25.47 -23.64 -21.95
CA HIS A 182 -25.46 -24.98 -22.56
C HIS A 182 -26.43 -25.97 -21.92
N GLY A 183 -27.05 -25.63 -20.77
CA GLY A 183 -28.20 -26.34 -20.17
C GLY A 183 -28.05 -27.86 -19.97
N GLY A 184 -26.82 -28.37 -19.99
CA GLY A 184 -26.50 -29.77 -19.95
C GLY A 184 -26.50 -30.38 -18.54
N SER A 185 -25.92 -31.57 -18.44
CA SER A 185 -25.77 -32.32 -17.18
C SER A 185 -24.85 -31.65 -16.15
N CYS A 186 -24.15 -30.56 -16.50
CA CYS A 186 -23.23 -29.83 -15.66
C CYS A 186 -23.70 -28.38 -15.44
N GLN A 187 -24.54 -28.19 -14.42
CA GLN A 187 -25.00 -26.84 -14.02
C GLN A 187 -24.07 -26.30 -12.92
N PRO A 188 -23.79 -24.97 -12.91
CA PRO A 188 -23.05 -24.34 -11.81
C PRO A 188 -23.73 -24.58 -10.47
N ASP A 189 -22.96 -24.79 -9.43
CA ASP A 189 -23.43 -24.94 -8.05
C ASP A 189 -23.10 -23.72 -7.19
N VAL A 190 -23.48 -23.75 -5.91
CA VAL A 190 -23.18 -22.67 -4.94
C VAL A 190 -21.67 -22.41 -4.86
N VAL A 191 -20.83 -23.44 -4.99
CA VAL A 191 -19.36 -23.32 -4.93
C VAL A 191 -18.84 -22.61 -6.18
N SER A 192 -19.40 -22.90 -7.35
CA SER A 192 -19.08 -22.23 -8.63
C SER A 192 -19.30 -20.71 -8.53
N TYR A 193 -20.53 -20.33 -8.16
CA TYR A 193 -20.89 -18.92 -8.00
C TYR A 193 -20.02 -18.23 -6.94
N SER A 194 -19.88 -18.82 -5.76
CA SER A 194 -19.12 -18.24 -4.65
C SER A 194 -17.64 -18.03 -5.00
N THR A 195 -17.03 -18.99 -5.74
CA THR A 195 -15.62 -18.91 -6.15
C THR A 195 -15.40 -17.76 -7.14
N VAL A 196 -16.28 -17.62 -8.14
CA VAL A 196 -16.15 -16.54 -9.15
C VAL A 196 -16.46 -15.18 -8.53
N ILE A 197 -17.48 -15.08 -7.67
CA ILE A 197 -17.80 -13.86 -6.92
C ILE A 197 -16.59 -13.40 -6.10
N ASP A 198 -15.97 -14.29 -5.31
CA ASP A 198 -14.78 -13.99 -4.49
C ASP A 198 -13.59 -13.54 -5.36
N GLY A 199 -13.38 -14.20 -6.50
CA GLY A 199 -12.36 -13.81 -7.48
C GLY A 199 -12.58 -12.40 -8.03
N LEU A 200 -13.77 -12.08 -8.50
CA LEU A 200 -14.13 -10.76 -9.02
C LEU A 200 -13.95 -9.66 -7.95
N LEU A 201 -14.31 -9.94 -6.70
CA LEU A 201 -14.14 -9.00 -5.59
C LEU A 201 -12.67 -8.75 -5.26
N LYS A 202 -11.81 -9.77 -5.32
CA LYS A 202 -10.36 -9.63 -5.12
C LYS A 202 -9.70 -8.79 -6.22
N GLU A 203 -10.23 -8.83 -7.44
CA GLU A 203 -9.78 -8.00 -8.56
C GLU A 203 -10.42 -6.59 -8.58
N GLY A 204 -11.29 -6.28 -7.62
CA GLY A 204 -11.96 -4.97 -7.53
C GLY A 204 -13.16 -4.81 -8.48
N LEU A 205 -13.59 -5.87 -9.17
CA LEU A 205 -14.72 -5.86 -10.11
C LEU A 205 -16.06 -6.02 -9.38
N VAL A 206 -16.30 -5.18 -8.37
CA VAL A 206 -17.41 -5.30 -7.40
C VAL A 206 -18.78 -5.27 -8.10
N GLY A 207 -18.95 -4.43 -9.13
CA GLY A 207 -20.21 -4.36 -9.90
C GLY A 207 -20.58 -5.69 -10.54
N LYS A 208 -19.62 -6.36 -11.20
CA LYS A 208 -19.83 -7.66 -11.84
C LYS A 208 -20.10 -8.77 -10.81
N ALA A 209 -19.38 -8.73 -9.69
CA ALA A 209 -19.60 -9.66 -8.58
C ALA A 209 -21.02 -9.56 -8.03
N TYR A 210 -21.53 -8.33 -7.85
CA TYR A 210 -22.89 -8.11 -7.37
C TYR A 210 -23.95 -8.55 -8.39
N THR A 211 -23.71 -8.34 -9.68
CA THR A 211 -24.60 -8.84 -10.75
C THR A 211 -24.67 -10.38 -10.72
N LEU A 212 -23.52 -11.04 -10.61
CA LEU A 212 -23.46 -12.51 -10.52
C LEU A 212 -24.12 -13.04 -9.24
N PHE A 213 -23.96 -12.34 -8.12
CA PHE A 213 -24.65 -12.65 -6.87
C PHE A 213 -26.18 -12.51 -7.02
N SER A 214 -26.67 -11.47 -7.68
CA SER A 214 -28.09 -11.27 -7.95
C SER A 214 -28.63 -12.39 -8.87
N GLU A 215 -27.87 -12.82 -9.86
CA GLU A 215 -28.22 -13.95 -10.72
C GLU A 215 -28.31 -15.27 -9.92
N MET A 216 -27.35 -15.51 -9.03
CA MET A 216 -27.36 -16.66 -8.11
C MET A 216 -28.66 -16.71 -7.29
N LEU A 217 -29.11 -15.55 -6.77
CA LEU A 217 -30.36 -15.42 -6.01
C LEU A 217 -31.60 -15.64 -6.85
N GLN A 218 -31.64 -15.13 -8.09
CA GLN A 218 -32.75 -15.31 -9.03
C GLN A 218 -32.93 -16.78 -9.47
N ARG A 219 -31.83 -17.54 -9.48
CA ARG A 219 -31.84 -18.98 -9.79
C ARG A 219 -32.14 -19.85 -8.56
N GLU A 220 -32.59 -19.25 -7.46
CA GLU A 220 -32.96 -19.93 -6.22
C GLU A 220 -31.81 -20.68 -5.52
N PHE A 221 -30.53 -20.42 -5.91
CA PHE A 221 -29.41 -20.91 -5.16
C PHE A 221 -29.33 -20.18 -3.81
N SER A 222 -29.14 -20.93 -2.73
CA SER A 222 -28.98 -20.36 -1.38
C SER A 222 -27.51 -20.07 -1.13
N PRO A 223 -27.06 -18.76 -1.14
CA PRO A 223 -25.71 -18.42 -0.76
C PRO A 223 -25.44 -18.86 0.69
N ASN A 224 -24.22 -19.24 0.98
CA ASN A 224 -23.79 -19.53 2.35
C ASN A 224 -23.21 -18.27 3.03
N ALA A 225 -22.90 -18.33 4.33
CA ALA A 225 -22.32 -17.23 5.09
C ALA A 225 -21.03 -16.69 4.44
N VAL A 226 -20.22 -17.56 3.82
CA VAL A 226 -18.98 -17.16 3.15
C VAL A 226 -19.25 -16.26 1.95
N THR A 227 -20.25 -16.60 1.12
CA THR A 227 -20.64 -15.80 -0.04
C THR A 227 -21.13 -14.41 0.38
N TYR A 228 -21.99 -14.35 1.43
CA TYR A 228 -22.47 -13.08 1.98
C TYR A 228 -21.33 -12.24 2.53
N ASN A 229 -20.41 -12.84 3.30
CA ASN A 229 -19.24 -12.15 3.85
C ASN A 229 -18.32 -11.60 2.75
N SER A 230 -18.10 -12.34 1.68
CA SER A 230 -17.30 -11.87 0.53
C SER A 230 -17.94 -10.65 -0.12
N ILE A 231 -19.27 -10.69 -0.40
CA ILE A 231 -19.98 -9.55 -1.00
C ILE A 231 -19.98 -8.32 -0.07
N ILE A 232 -20.32 -8.50 1.21
CA ILE A 232 -20.32 -7.41 2.20
C ILE A 232 -18.93 -6.79 2.28
N SER A 233 -17.87 -7.61 2.39
CA SER A 233 -16.49 -7.12 2.43
C SER A 233 -16.11 -6.36 1.15
N GLY A 234 -16.51 -6.87 -0.01
CA GLY A 234 -16.29 -6.21 -1.29
C GLY A 234 -17.00 -4.84 -1.38
N MET A 235 -18.26 -4.77 -0.96
CA MET A 235 -19.03 -3.52 -0.93
C MET A 235 -18.41 -2.49 0.04
N CYS A 236 -17.96 -2.93 1.22
CA CYS A 236 -17.30 -2.08 2.19
C CYS A 236 -15.99 -1.48 1.63
N LYS A 237 -15.19 -2.26 0.88
CA LYS A 237 -13.95 -1.79 0.26
C LYS A 237 -14.16 -0.69 -0.79
N VAL A 238 -15.27 -0.71 -1.50
CA VAL A 238 -15.63 0.35 -2.48
C VAL A 238 -16.52 1.44 -1.87
N HIS A 239 -16.65 1.45 -0.54
CA HIS A 239 -17.44 2.43 0.23
C HIS A 239 -18.95 2.45 -0.09
N ALA A 240 -19.50 1.37 -0.66
CA ALA A 240 -20.91 1.21 -0.97
C ALA A 240 -21.67 0.64 0.24
N MET A 241 -21.66 1.37 1.37
CA MET A 241 -22.18 0.88 2.65
C MET A 241 -23.68 0.59 2.64
N ASP A 242 -24.47 1.38 1.91
CA ASP A 242 -25.91 1.17 1.81
C ASP A 242 -26.22 -0.21 1.19
N LYS A 243 -25.49 -0.58 0.14
CA LYS A 243 -25.61 -1.91 -0.48
C LYS A 243 -25.10 -3.03 0.43
N ALA A 244 -24.05 -2.76 1.21
CA ALA A 244 -23.54 -3.74 2.18
C ALA A 244 -24.60 -4.04 3.27
N GLU A 245 -25.33 -3.03 3.72
CA GLU A 245 -26.44 -3.22 4.68
C GLU A 245 -27.65 -3.92 4.05
N GLU A 246 -28.00 -3.62 2.79
CA GLU A 246 -29.03 -4.36 2.06
C GLU A 246 -28.68 -5.85 1.98
N VAL A 247 -27.42 -6.20 1.70
CA VAL A 247 -26.96 -7.58 1.65
C VAL A 247 -26.96 -8.24 3.03
N LEU A 248 -26.61 -7.49 4.09
CA LEU A 248 -26.74 -7.96 5.47
C LEU A 248 -28.20 -8.28 5.82
N GLN A 249 -29.13 -7.39 5.45
CA GLN A 249 -30.56 -7.61 5.67
C GLN A 249 -31.07 -8.85 4.92
N GLN A 250 -30.67 -9.04 3.68
CA GLN A 250 -30.99 -10.25 2.89
C GLN A 250 -30.45 -11.52 3.56
N MET A 251 -29.26 -11.46 4.16
CA MET A 251 -28.66 -12.56 4.93
C MET A 251 -29.54 -12.93 6.14
N LEU A 252 -29.99 -11.92 6.89
CA LEU A 252 -30.88 -12.08 8.05
C LEU A 252 -32.27 -12.62 7.65
N ASP A 253 -32.87 -12.09 6.59
CA ASP A 253 -34.18 -12.51 6.08
C ASP A 253 -34.18 -14.00 5.68
N ARG A 254 -33.04 -14.49 5.22
CA ARG A 254 -32.82 -15.92 4.89
C ARG A 254 -32.43 -16.76 6.10
N ARG A 255 -32.45 -16.20 7.30
CA ARG A 255 -32.06 -16.85 8.57
C ARG A 255 -30.62 -17.35 8.60
N ILE A 256 -29.73 -16.73 7.83
CA ILE A 256 -28.30 -16.98 7.91
C ILE A 256 -27.74 -15.99 8.93
N LEU A 257 -27.19 -16.49 10.03
CA LEU A 257 -26.68 -15.64 11.09
C LEU A 257 -25.36 -14.98 10.68
N PRO A 258 -25.24 -13.63 10.78
CA PRO A 258 -23.96 -12.95 10.63
C PRO A 258 -22.95 -13.41 11.67
N ASP A 259 -21.72 -13.58 11.26
CA ASP A 259 -20.61 -13.97 12.12
C ASP A 259 -19.70 -12.76 12.43
N VAL A 260 -18.65 -12.98 13.20
CA VAL A 260 -17.67 -11.93 13.54
C VAL A 260 -17.06 -11.31 12.29
N THR A 261 -16.84 -12.09 11.22
CA THR A 261 -16.26 -11.62 9.96
C THR A 261 -17.19 -10.65 9.23
N THR A 262 -18.51 -10.90 9.27
CA THR A 262 -19.54 -10.00 8.72
C THR A 262 -19.45 -8.63 9.39
N TYR A 263 -19.49 -8.62 10.73
CA TYR A 263 -19.45 -7.39 11.51
C TYR A 263 -18.11 -6.67 11.38
N ASN A 264 -16.99 -7.37 11.40
CA ASN A 264 -15.66 -6.78 11.20
C ASN A 264 -15.54 -6.08 9.84
N SER A 265 -16.14 -6.64 8.78
CA SER A 265 -16.15 -6.01 7.46
C SER A 265 -16.94 -4.70 7.45
N LEU A 266 -18.12 -4.65 8.08
CA LEU A 266 -18.94 -3.46 8.21
C LEU A 266 -18.27 -2.38 9.08
N ILE A 267 -17.73 -2.76 10.24
CA ILE A 267 -16.99 -1.88 11.15
C ILE A 267 -15.81 -1.23 10.41
N HIS A 268 -15.02 -2.02 9.69
CA HIS A 268 -13.90 -1.51 8.89
C HIS A 268 -14.38 -0.54 7.80
N GLY A 269 -15.46 -0.87 7.08
CA GLY A 269 -16.05 -0.02 6.05
C GLY A 269 -16.53 1.33 6.61
N TYR A 270 -17.22 1.34 7.73
CA TYR A 270 -17.68 2.57 8.38
C TYR A 270 -16.55 3.42 8.95
N TYR A 271 -15.52 2.79 9.54
CA TYR A 271 -14.33 3.50 10.00
C TYR A 271 -13.57 4.16 8.86
N SER A 272 -13.45 3.48 7.71
CA SER A 272 -12.78 4.05 6.53
C SER A 272 -13.49 5.31 5.98
N LEU A 273 -14.79 5.48 6.27
CA LEU A 273 -15.59 6.65 5.93
C LEU A 273 -15.70 7.69 7.08
N GLY A 274 -15.10 7.43 8.24
CA GLY A 274 -15.20 8.29 9.42
C GLY A 274 -16.59 8.31 10.08
N ARG A 275 -17.46 7.34 9.75
CA ARG A 275 -18.85 7.27 10.28
C ARG A 275 -18.91 6.54 11.62
N CYS A 276 -18.41 7.15 12.69
CA CYS A 276 -18.31 6.51 14.00
C CYS A 276 -19.66 6.14 14.64
N LYS A 277 -20.71 6.94 14.39
CA LYS A 277 -22.05 6.66 14.96
C LYS A 277 -22.62 5.33 14.45
N GLU A 278 -22.41 5.03 13.19
CA GLU A 278 -22.84 3.78 12.58
C GLU A 278 -22.03 2.59 13.12
N VAL A 279 -20.75 2.80 13.42
CA VAL A 279 -19.94 1.77 14.07
C VAL A 279 -20.51 1.41 15.44
N ASP A 280 -20.90 2.39 16.27
CA ASP A 280 -21.53 2.14 17.57
C ASP A 280 -22.84 1.34 17.41
N ARG A 281 -23.64 1.64 16.38
CA ARG A 281 -24.85 0.89 16.04
C ARG A 281 -24.52 -0.58 15.70
N ILE A 282 -23.50 -0.80 14.86
CA ILE A 282 -23.10 -2.14 14.46
C ILE A 282 -22.56 -2.95 15.66
N PHE A 283 -21.83 -2.33 16.59
CA PHE A 283 -21.40 -2.98 17.83
C PHE A 283 -22.59 -3.40 18.70
N GLN A 284 -23.62 -2.54 18.82
CA GLN A 284 -24.85 -2.89 19.54
C GLN A 284 -25.58 -4.05 18.87
N GLU A 285 -25.66 -4.06 17.55
CA GLU A 285 -26.29 -5.12 16.79
C GLU A 285 -25.53 -6.45 16.93
N MET A 286 -24.20 -6.43 16.82
CA MET A 286 -23.30 -7.56 17.07
C MET A 286 -23.58 -8.16 18.46
N SER A 287 -23.67 -7.33 19.48
CA SER A 287 -23.97 -7.75 20.85
C SER A 287 -25.39 -8.32 20.99
N ARG A 288 -26.41 -7.73 20.36
CA ARG A 288 -27.79 -8.23 20.35
C ARG A 288 -27.91 -9.62 19.71
N ASN A 289 -27.10 -9.86 18.68
CA ASN A 289 -27.06 -11.16 18.00
C ASN A 289 -26.15 -12.17 18.70
N GLY A 290 -25.65 -11.86 19.91
CA GLY A 290 -24.82 -12.75 20.71
C GLY A 290 -23.42 -13.00 20.17
N VAL A 291 -22.97 -12.22 19.18
CA VAL A 291 -21.64 -12.32 18.58
C VAL A 291 -20.67 -11.47 19.40
N GLN A 292 -19.65 -12.10 19.96
CA GLN A 292 -18.65 -11.38 20.75
C GLN A 292 -17.52 -10.83 19.86
N PRO A 293 -17.05 -9.59 20.13
CA PRO A 293 -15.87 -9.02 19.47
C PRO A 293 -14.65 -9.92 19.67
N ASP A 294 -13.87 -10.11 18.63
CA ASP A 294 -12.61 -10.85 18.64
C ASP A 294 -11.40 -9.90 18.56
N ILE A 295 -10.20 -10.49 18.55
CA ILE A 295 -8.94 -9.73 18.42
C ILE A 295 -8.95 -8.84 17.16
N VAL A 296 -9.55 -9.31 16.06
CA VAL A 296 -9.62 -8.55 14.81
C VAL A 296 -10.52 -7.32 14.97
N THR A 297 -11.67 -7.47 15.64
CA THR A 297 -12.60 -6.37 15.94
C THR A 297 -11.90 -5.25 16.72
N TYR A 298 -11.21 -5.61 17.82
CA TYR A 298 -10.47 -4.64 18.63
C TYR A 298 -9.30 -4.01 17.83
N THR A 299 -8.63 -4.80 17.00
CA THR A 299 -7.52 -4.35 16.17
C THR A 299 -7.97 -3.30 15.14
N ILE A 300 -9.13 -3.52 14.48
CA ILE A 300 -9.73 -2.53 13.55
C ILE A 300 -10.06 -1.23 14.28
N GLN A 301 -10.63 -1.31 15.48
CA GLN A 301 -10.99 -0.14 16.28
C GLN A 301 -9.75 0.67 16.71
N MET A 302 -8.71 -0.03 17.18
CA MET A 302 -7.45 0.61 17.56
C MET A 302 -6.76 1.26 16.36
N ASP A 303 -6.72 0.59 15.20
CA ASP A 303 -6.11 1.14 13.97
C ASP A 303 -6.78 2.46 13.56
N TYR A 304 -8.11 2.50 13.59
CA TYR A 304 -8.84 3.73 13.30
C TYR A 304 -8.52 4.86 14.30
N LEU A 305 -8.51 4.57 15.60
CA LEU A 305 -8.21 5.56 16.63
C LEU A 305 -6.78 6.08 16.51
N CYS A 306 -5.80 5.22 16.25
CA CYS A 306 -4.41 5.60 16.02
C CYS A 306 -4.27 6.50 14.78
N LYS A 307 -4.91 6.16 13.68
CA LYS A 307 -4.92 7.00 12.46
C LYS A 307 -5.61 8.35 12.65
N SER A 308 -6.54 8.43 13.61
CA SER A 308 -7.26 9.66 13.96
C SER A 308 -6.53 10.50 15.03
N GLY A 309 -5.31 10.14 15.45
CA GLY A 309 -4.57 10.84 16.51
C GLY A 309 -5.18 10.69 17.91
N ARG A 310 -5.86 9.57 18.20
CA ARG A 310 -6.52 9.28 19.48
C ARG A 310 -5.91 8.05 20.15
N CYS A 311 -4.57 8.02 20.26
CA CYS A 311 -3.83 6.85 20.75
C CYS A 311 -4.11 6.53 22.22
N THR A 312 -4.46 7.54 23.04
CA THR A 312 -4.86 7.31 24.43
C THR A 312 -6.13 6.49 24.55
N GLU A 313 -7.08 6.64 23.64
CA GLU A 313 -8.30 5.82 23.59
C GLU A 313 -8.01 4.44 23.02
N ALA A 314 -7.18 4.34 21.98
CA ALA A 314 -6.71 3.07 21.46
C ALA A 314 -6.02 2.24 22.55
N ARG A 315 -5.24 2.88 23.43
CA ARG A 315 -4.60 2.22 24.57
C ARG A 315 -5.63 1.67 25.57
N LYS A 316 -6.68 2.41 25.88
CA LYS A 316 -7.77 1.93 26.76
C LYS A 316 -8.45 0.68 26.18
N ILE A 317 -8.66 0.65 24.85
CA ILE A 317 -9.23 -0.51 24.17
C ILE A 317 -8.28 -1.72 24.26
N PHE A 318 -7.00 -1.50 24.06
CA PHE A 318 -5.96 -2.54 24.24
C PHE A 318 -5.99 -3.11 25.66
N ASP A 319 -6.04 -2.28 26.69
CA ASP A 319 -6.08 -2.72 28.08
C ASP A 319 -7.41 -3.46 28.39
N SER A 320 -8.54 -3.00 27.82
CA SER A 320 -9.83 -3.68 27.92
C SER A 320 -9.82 -5.06 27.25
N MET A 321 -9.21 -5.18 26.06
CA MET A 321 -9.05 -6.44 25.35
C MET A 321 -8.30 -7.47 26.20
N ILE A 322 -7.21 -7.05 26.85
CA ILE A 322 -6.43 -7.91 27.75
C ILE A 322 -7.26 -8.33 28.97
N SER A 323 -8.02 -7.40 29.57
CA SER A 323 -8.87 -7.68 30.73
C SER A 323 -9.97 -8.69 30.41
N LEU A 324 -10.43 -8.75 29.16
CA LEU A 324 -11.39 -9.74 28.65
C LEU A 324 -10.73 -11.08 28.27
N GLY A 325 -9.44 -11.26 28.56
CA GLY A 325 -8.73 -12.52 28.33
C GLY A 325 -8.26 -12.74 26.89
N GLN A 326 -8.41 -11.74 26.01
CA GLN A 326 -7.90 -11.78 24.64
C GLN A 326 -6.38 -11.58 24.65
N LYS A 327 -5.64 -12.44 23.98
CA LYS A 327 -4.16 -12.35 23.93
C LYS A 327 -3.74 -11.41 22.79
N PRO A 328 -3.04 -10.30 23.06
CA PRO A 328 -2.51 -9.43 22.02
C PRO A 328 -1.58 -10.18 21.07
N THR A 329 -1.57 -9.78 19.81
CA THR A 329 -0.67 -10.31 18.78
C THR A 329 0.40 -9.26 18.42
N VAL A 330 1.43 -9.66 17.69
CA VAL A 330 2.43 -8.72 17.13
C VAL A 330 1.73 -7.58 16.36
N THR A 331 0.68 -7.90 15.58
CA THR A 331 -0.10 -6.90 14.83
C THR A 331 -0.77 -5.88 15.73
N THR A 332 -1.34 -6.32 16.87
CA THR A 332 -1.98 -5.43 17.85
C THR A 332 -0.99 -4.42 18.43
N TYR A 333 0.22 -4.89 18.81
CA TYR A 333 1.29 -4.01 19.28
C TYR A 333 1.79 -3.06 18.18
N SER A 334 1.96 -3.56 16.95
CA SER A 334 2.44 -2.75 15.82
C SER A 334 1.51 -1.57 15.49
N ILE A 335 0.19 -1.75 15.60
CA ILE A 335 -0.78 -0.68 15.38
C ILE A 335 -0.62 0.43 16.42
N LEU A 336 -0.52 0.08 17.70
CA LEU A 336 -0.30 1.07 18.76
C LEU A 336 1.07 1.75 18.62
N LEU A 337 2.13 1.01 18.29
CA LEU A 337 3.45 1.56 18.02
C LEU A 337 3.41 2.57 16.87
N HIS A 338 2.71 2.21 15.78
CA HIS A 338 2.54 3.12 14.65
C HIS A 338 1.76 4.37 15.04
N GLY A 339 0.71 4.23 15.86
CA GLY A 339 -0.05 5.36 16.39
C GLY A 339 0.83 6.29 17.22
N TYR A 340 1.56 5.76 18.20
CA TYR A 340 2.49 6.55 19.00
C TYR A 340 3.62 7.19 18.17
N ALA A 341 4.09 6.52 17.13
CA ALA A 341 5.03 7.10 16.18
C ALA A 341 4.47 8.33 15.46
N MET A 342 3.17 8.30 15.08
CA MET A 342 2.49 9.44 14.47
C MET A 342 2.29 10.62 15.45
N GLU A 343 2.03 10.34 16.74
CA GLU A 343 1.92 11.34 17.79
C GLU A 343 3.30 11.77 18.34
N LYS A 344 4.40 11.18 17.85
CA LYS A 344 5.78 11.40 18.33
C LYS A 344 5.99 11.09 19.82
N SER A 345 5.21 10.15 20.35
CA SER A 345 5.23 9.74 21.74
C SER A 345 6.24 8.61 21.98
N PHE A 346 7.54 8.92 21.88
CA PHE A 346 8.63 7.94 21.94
C PHE A 346 8.71 7.18 23.26
N HIS A 347 8.35 7.83 24.36
CA HIS A 347 8.32 7.20 25.68
C HIS A 347 7.29 6.04 25.71
N ASP A 348 6.08 6.31 25.21
CA ASP A 348 5.01 5.29 25.17
C ASP A 348 5.36 4.14 24.22
N MET A 349 6.09 4.41 23.13
CA MET A 349 6.60 3.37 22.23
C MET A 349 7.55 2.41 22.96
N LEU A 350 8.50 2.92 23.76
CA LEU A 350 9.44 2.09 24.51
C LEU A 350 8.72 1.28 25.60
N CYS A 351 7.83 1.92 26.37
CA CYS A 351 7.00 1.23 27.37
C CYS A 351 6.15 0.11 26.75
N LEU A 352 5.63 0.32 25.53
CA LEU A 352 4.82 -0.67 24.85
C LEU A 352 5.65 -1.89 24.39
N ILE A 353 6.91 -1.66 23.98
CA ILE A 353 7.83 -2.75 23.62
C ILE A 353 8.22 -3.56 24.86
N ASP A 354 8.51 -2.90 25.97
CA ASP A 354 8.83 -3.59 27.22
C ASP A 354 7.63 -4.45 27.67
N LEU A 355 6.41 -3.93 27.52
CA LEU A 355 5.19 -4.70 27.78
C LEU A 355 5.03 -5.90 26.81
N MET A 356 5.36 -5.71 25.52
CA MET A 356 5.32 -6.78 24.52
C MET A 356 6.27 -7.92 24.88
N VAL A 357 7.50 -7.59 25.22
CA VAL A 357 8.52 -8.56 25.67
C VAL A 357 8.14 -9.20 27.01
N GLY A 358 7.61 -8.41 27.95
CA GLY A 358 7.13 -8.91 29.24
C GLY A 358 5.97 -9.92 29.12
N ASN A 359 5.15 -9.79 28.09
CA ASN A 359 4.08 -10.73 27.75
C ASN A 359 4.57 -11.95 26.94
N GLY A 360 5.89 -12.11 26.75
CA GLY A 360 6.48 -13.22 26.03
C GLY A 360 6.34 -13.15 24.51
N ILE A 361 5.99 -11.98 23.95
CA ILE A 361 5.87 -11.78 22.51
C ILE A 361 7.17 -11.16 22.01
N VAL A 362 7.86 -11.87 21.12
CA VAL A 362 9.14 -11.42 20.55
C VAL A 362 8.87 -10.41 19.45
N PRO A 363 9.47 -9.18 19.52
CA PRO A 363 9.40 -8.22 18.43
C PRO A 363 10.00 -8.80 17.14
N ASP A 364 9.33 -8.57 16.02
CA ASP A 364 9.79 -8.98 14.69
C ASP A 364 10.45 -7.81 13.92
N HIS A 365 10.87 -8.07 12.69
CA HIS A 365 11.45 -7.05 11.81
C HIS A 365 10.52 -5.85 11.62
N TYR A 366 9.20 -6.10 11.53
CA TYR A 366 8.21 -5.05 11.29
C TYR A 366 8.13 -4.08 12.48
N VAL A 367 8.15 -4.59 13.71
CA VAL A 367 8.18 -3.77 14.95
C VAL A 367 9.45 -2.89 14.98
N PHE A 368 10.62 -3.48 14.72
CA PHE A 368 11.87 -2.71 14.69
C PHE A 368 11.88 -1.66 13.57
N ASN A 369 11.35 -1.97 12.39
CA ASN A 369 11.26 -1.03 11.28
C ASN A 369 10.32 0.16 11.59
N ILE A 370 9.24 -0.04 12.35
CA ILE A 370 8.40 1.07 12.85
C ILE A 370 9.23 2.01 13.74
N LEU A 371 10.01 1.46 14.69
CA LEU A 371 10.86 2.26 15.57
C LEU A 371 11.92 3.03 14.78
N ILE A 372 12.70 2.33 13.96
CA ILE A 372 13.74 2.94 13.12
C ILE A 372 13.14 4.08 12.30
N SER A 373 11.99 3.84 11.64
CA SER A 373 11.32 4.85 10.82
C SER A 373 10.80 6.05 11.65
N ALA A 374 10.27 5.81 12.85
CA ALA A 374 9.78 6.87 13.72
C ALA A 374 10.91 7.80 14.19
N TYR A 375 12.00 7.24 14.70
CA TYR A 375 13.16 8.01 15.13
C TYR A 375 13.93 8.65 13.95
N ALA A 376 13.97 7.99 12.80
CA ALA A 376 14.59 8.52 11.57
C ALA A 376 13.85 9.76 11.02
N LYS A 377 12.54 9.83 11.16
CA LYS A 377 11.75 11.01 10.76
C LYS A 377 12.08 12.25 11.60
N GLU A 378 12.43 12.06 12.85
CA GLU A 378 12.84 13.14 13.78
C GLU A 378 14.37 13.33 13.81
N GLU A 379 15.10 12.72 12.89
CA GLU A 379 16.57 12.84 12.73
C GLU A 379 17.39 12.44 13.97
N MET A 380 16.83 11.57 14.81
CA MET A 380 17.45 11.08 16.03
C MET A 380 18.43 9.94 15.75
N VAL A 381 19.57 10.25 15.15
CA VAL A 381 20.56 9.26 14.66
C VAL A 381 21.05 8.31 15.74
N GLY A 382 21.33 8.84 16.94
CA GLY A 382 21.82 8.04 18.07
C GLY A 382 20.86 6.91 18.44
N GLU A 383 19.58 7.23 18.54
CA GLU A 383 18.52 6.28 18.88
C GLU A 383 18.31 5.26 17.76
N VAL A 384 18.32 5.71 16.51
CA VAL A 384 18.20 4.82 15.33
C VAL A 384 19.32 3.79 15.33
N MET A 385 20.57 4.20 15.52
CA MET A 385 21.72 3.30 15.58
C MET A 385 21.68 2.35 16.79
N HIS A 386 21.17 2.83 17.93
CA HIS A 386 20.97 2.00 19.11
C HIS A 386 19.93 0.89 18.83
N ILE A 387 18.78 1.25 18.24
CA ILE A 387 17.72 0.29 17.88
C ILE A 387 18.23 -0.72 16.83
N PHE A 388 18.95 -0.24 15.83
CA PHE A 388 19.57 -1.09 14.80
C PHE A 388 20.55 -2.11 15.40
N THR A 389 21.33 -1.70 16.41
CA THR A 389 22.23 -2.59 17.14
C THR A 389 21.47 -3.58 18.04
N LYS A 390 20.41 -3.09 18.73
CA LYS A 390 19.55 -3.92 19.60
C LYS A 390 18.85 -5.02 18.82
N MET A 391 18.39 -4.73 17.60
CA MET A 391 17.81 -5.72 16.67
C MET A 391 18.78 -6.89 16.42
N ARG A 392 20.06 -6.59 16.16
CA ARG A 392 21.10 -7.61 15.98
C ARG A 392 21.37 -8.43 17.24
N GLN A 393 21.42 -7.77 18.41
CA GLN A 393 21.62 -8.44 19.70
C GLN A 393 20.52 -9.45 20.03
N GLN A 394 19.31 -9.23 19.50
CA GLN A 394 18.19 -10.17 19.63
C GLN A 394 18.17 -11.28 18.55
N GLY A 395 19.23 -11.38 17.74
CA GLY A 395 19.35 -12.40 16.70
C GLY A 395 18.57 -12.11 15.42
N LEU A 396 18.01 -10.90 15.30
CA LEU A 396 17.32 -10.46 14.09
C LEU A 396 18.32 -9.69 13.20
N ASN A 397 18.65 -10.25 12.04
CA ASN A 397 19.46 -9.53 11.07
C ASN A 397 18.63 -8.43 10.40
N PRO A 398 19.10 -7.16 10.36
CA PRO A 398 18.41 -6.10 9.65
C PRO A 398 18.09 -6.48 8.21
N ASP A 399 16.91 -6.14 7.75
CA ASP A 399 16.48 -6.40 6.38
C ASP A 399 16.76 -5.18 5.47
N ALA A 400 16.43 -5.31 4.18
CA ALA A 400 16.62 -4.23 3.21
C ALA A 400 15.87 -2.93 3.58
N VAL A 401 14.73 -3.04 4.29
CA VAL A 401 13.94 -1.89 4.76
C VAL A 401 14.66 -1.19 5.90
N SER A 402 15.19 -1.94 6.87
CA SER A 402 15.97 -1.40 8.00
C SER A 402 17.19 -0.63 7.48
N TYR A 403 17.99 -1.26 6.60
CA TYR A 403 19.16 -0.60 5.99
C TYR A 403 18.76 0.63 5.19
N GLY A 404 17.74 0.51 4.32
CA GLY A 404 17.26 1.61 3.48
C GLY A 404 16.84 2.83 4.29
N THR A 405 16.13 2.62 5.40
CA THR A 405 15.67 3.72 6.27
C THR A 405 16.84 4.42 6.98
N VAL A 406 17.84 3.67 7.45
CA VAL A 406 19.01 4.27 8.10
C VAL A 406 19.91 4.98 7.09
N ILE A 407 20.10 4.42 5.91
CA ILE A 407 20.84 5.05 4.80
C ILE A 407 20.15 6.34 4.37
N ASP A 408 18.80 6.36 4.24
CA ASP A 408 18.04 7.58 3.96
C ASP A 408 18.30 8.67 4.99
N LEU A 409 18.17 8.32 6.28
CA LEU A 409 18.43 9.26 7.38
C LEU A 409 19.84 9.86 7.27
N LEU A 410 20.87 9.02 7.16
CA LEU A 410 22.27 9.47 7.09
C LEU A 410 22.52 10.33 5.85
N SER A 411 21.90 9.99 4.74
CA SER A 411 21.99 10.76 3.49
C SER A 411 21.34 12.14 3.60
N ARG A 412 20.16 12.24 4.25
CA ARG A 412 19.46 13.51 4.48
C ARG A 412 20.24 14.48 5.38
N ILE A 413 20.88 13.97 6.42
CA ILE A 413 21.70 14.78 7.34
C ILE A 413 23.14 15.01 6.84
N GLY A 414 23.52 14.48 5.68
CA GLY A 414 24.82 14.68 5.04
C GLY A 414 25.95 13.79 5.56
N ARG A 415 25.66 12.78 6.40
CA ARG A 415 26.66 11.80 6.91
C ARG A 415 26.92 10.70 5.88
N MET A 416 27.43 11.09 4.70
CA MET A 416 27.53 10.20 3.54
C MET A 416 28.56 9.07 3.73
N ASP A 417 29.62 9.27 4.53
CA ASP A 417 30.63 8.25 4.78
C ASP A 417 30.04 7.10 5.63
N ASP A 418 29.19 7.42 6.60
CA ASP A 418 28.48 6.43 7.39
C ASP A 418 27.41 5.70 6.57
N ALA A 419 26.71 6.45 5.70
CA ALA A 419 25.73 5.86 4.77
C ALA A 419 26.38 4.84 3.84
N MET A 420 27.56 5.15 3.26
CA MET A 420 28.33 4.23 2.42
C MET A 420 28.85 3.03 3.20
N SER A 421 29.26 3.22 4.46
CA SER A 421 29.68 2.12 5.33
C SER A 421 28.56 1.12 5.53
N LEU A 422 27.33 1.60 5.81
CA LEU A 422 26.15 0.73 5.93
C LEU A 422 25.72 0.09 4.62
N PHE A 423 25.86 0.79 3.51
CA PHE A 423 25.60 0.23 2.17
C PHE A 423 26.54 -0.95 1.88
N ASN A 424 27.85 -0.77 2.13
CA ASN A 424 28.83 -1.84 1.97
C ASN A 424 28.56 -3.01 2.94
N GLN A 425 28.14 -2.72 4.16
CA GLN A 425 27.76 -3.75 5.12
C GLN A 425 26.54 -4.54 4.65
N MET A 426 25.51 -3.88 4.10
CA MET A 426 24.34 -4.53 3.51
C MET A 426 24.73 -5.54 2.43
N ILE A 427 25.64 -5.16 1.53
CA ILE A 427 26.15 -6.02 0.47
C ILE A 427 26.95 -7.20 1.04
N THR A 428 27.83 -6.96 2.03
CA THR A 428 28.65 -8.03 2.64
C THR A 428 27.81 -9.04 3.41
N GLU A 429 26.64 -8.65 3.89
CA GLU A 429 25.66 -9.54 4.52
C GLU A 429 24.77 -10.29 3.52
N GLY A 430 25.02 -10.11 2.22
CA GLY A 430 24.30 -10.82 1.14
C GLY A 430 22.93 -10.23 0.80
N LEU A 431 22.62 -9.02 1.28
CA LEU A 431 21.39 -8.32 0.94
C LEU A 431 21.60 -7.51 -0.35
N ALA A 432 20.83 -7.79 -1.37
CA ALA A 432 20.88 -7.01 -2.62
C ALA A 432 20.25 -5.63 -2.41
N PRO A 433 20.98 -4.52 -2.66
CA PRO A 433 20.41 -3.18 -2.61
C PRO A 433 19.34 -3.04 -3.68
N GLY A 434 18.20 -2.42 -3.32
CA GLY A 434 17.15 -2.06 -4.26
C GLY A 434 17.33 -0.63 -4.79
N ILE A 435 16.58 -0.27 -5.84
CA ILE A 435 16.59 1.08 -6.44
C ILE A 435 16.41 2.20 -5.39
N ILE A 436 15.61 1.97 -4.36
CA ILE A 436 15.35 2.96 -3.29
C ILE A 436 16.63 3.32 -2.53
N VAL A 437 17.48 2.33 -2.22
CA VAL A 437 18.74 2.55 -1.50
C VAL A 437 19.71 3.38 -2.36
N PHE A 438 19.83 3.05 -3.65
CA PHE A 438 20.62 3.84 -4.59
C PHE A 438 20.09 5.27 -4.71
N ASN A 439 18.77 5.47 -4.79
CA ASN A 439 18.15 6.79 -4.84
C ASN A 439 18.49 7.65 -3.61
N HIS A 440 18.46 7.08 -2.40
CA HIS A 440 18.84 7.80 -1.18
C HIS A 440 20.30 8.22 -1.17
N LEU A 441 21.22 7.31 -1.52
CA LEU A 441 22.66 7.62 -1.59
C LEU A 441 22.97 8.66 -2.66
N ILE A 442 22.44 8.49 -3.86
CA ILE A 442 22.68 9.40 -4.98
C ILE A 442 22.10 10.79 -4.66
N SER A 443 20.88 10.87 -4.10
CA SER A 443 20.29 12.14 -3.65
C SER A 443 21.16 12.82 -2.59
N GLY A 444 21.71 12.07 -1.63
CA GLY A 444 22.62 12.58 -0.61
C GLY A 444 23.91 13.11 -1.21
N PHE A 445 24.57 12.37 -2.10
CA PHE A 445 25.79 12.82 -2.76
C PHE A 445 25.57 14.02 -3.68
N CYS A 446 24.43 14.07 -4.39
CA CYS A 446 24.03 15.24 -5.16
C CYS A 446 23.88 16.49 -4.28
N THR A 447 23.28 16.33 -3.07
CA THR A 447 23.14 17.44 -2.10
C THR A 447 24.48 17.93 -1.58
N CYS A 448 25.44 17.01 -1.36
CA CYS A 448 26.81 17.33 -0.95
C CYS A 448 27.71 17.80 -2.12
N GLY A 449 27.23 17.81 -3.34
CA GLY A 449 28.00 18.19 -4.54
C GLY A 449 29.10 17.20 -4.98
N LYS A 450 29.10 15.97 -4.45
CA LYS A 450 30.10 14.92 -4.75
C LYS A 450 29.70 14.15 -6.01
N TRP A 451 29.73 14.79 -7.17
CA TRP A 451 29.22 14.23 -8.45
C TRP A 451 30.00 13.02 -8.96
N GLU A 452 31.29 12.90 -8.64
CA GLU A 452 32.09 11.72 -9.00
C GLU A 452 31.50 10.45 -8.36
N LYS A 453 31.10 10.56 -7.08
CA LYS A 453 30.45 9.43 -6.38
C LYS A 453 29.06 9.10 -6.91
N VAL A 454 28.34 10.11 -7.42
CA VAL A 454 27.04 9.89 -8.11
C VAL A 454 27.26 9.03 -9.37
N HIS A 455 28.28 9.32 -10.18
CA HIS A 455 28.61 8.51 -11.36
C HIS A 455 29.04 7.09 -11.02
N GLU A 456 29.87 6.92 -9.97
CA GLU A 456 30.30 5.59 -9.51
C GLU A 456 29.08 4.75 -9.09
N LEU A 457 28.19 5.29 -8.24
CA LEU A 457 26.99 4.60 -7.78
C LEU A 457 25.98 4.31 -8.89
N PHE A 458 25.87 5.21 -9.87
CA PHE A 458 25.01 4.98 -11.02
C PHE A 458 25.53 3.81 -11.88
N SER A 459 26.85 3.73 -12.10
CA SER A 459 27.47 2.60 -12.80
C SER A 459 27.28 1.29 -12.03
N GLU A 460 27.50 1.31 -10.71
CA GLU A 460 27.30 0.14 -9.84
C GLU A 460 25.84 -0.35 -9.84
N MET A 461 24.87 0.59 -9.86
CA MET A 461 23.46 0.26 -9.97
C MET A 461 23.14 -0.48 -11.28
N LEU A 462 23.72 -0.04 -12.41
CA LEU A 462 23.55 -0.69 -13.71
C LEU A 462 24.22 -2.05 -13.75
N ASP A 463 25.43 -2.18 -13.16
CA ASP A 463 26.18 -3.44 -13.07
C ASP A 463 25.43 -4.48 -12.22
N CYS A 464 24.68 -4.05 -11.22
CA CYS A 464 23.77 -4.89 -10.45
C CYS A 464 22.49 -5.27 -11.21
N GLY A 465 22.30 -4.82 -12.45
CA GLY A 465 21.11 -5.09 -13.26
C GLY A 465 19.87 -4.30 -12.83
N ILE A 466 20.03 -3.24 -12.01
CA ILE A 466 18.93 -2.40 -11.56
C ILE A 466 18.73 -1.27 -12.57
N CYS A 467 17.57 -1.27 -13.24
CA CYS A 467 17.22 -0.20 -14.17
C CYS A 467 16.73 1.03 -13.40
N PRO A 468 17.28 2.25 -13.69
CA PRO A 468 16.76 3.49 -13.15
C PRO A 468 15.29 3.69 -13.51
N ASP A 469 14.51 4.26 -12.61
CA ASP A 469 13.11 4.61 -12.83
C ASP A 469 12.93 6.12 -13.02
N THR A 470 11.71 6.55 -13.33
CA THR A 470 11.37 7.96 -13.49
C THR A 470 11.69 8.78 -12.23
N VAL A 471 11.52 8.21 -11.04
CA VAL A 471 11.81 8.89 -9.76
C VAL A 471 13.31 9.17 -9.61
N PHE A 472 14.15 8.19 -9.99
CA PHE A 472 15.60 8.35 -10.01
C PHE A 472 16.01 9.54 -10.89
N PHE A 473 15.59 9.52 -12.17
CA PHE A 473 15.94 10.57 -13.10
C PHE A 473 15.47 11.94 -12.64
N ASN A 474 14.21 12.06 -12.20
CA ASN A 474 13.66 13.33 -11.69
C ASN A 474 14.44 13.86 -10.47
N THR A 475 14.86 12.97 -9.56
CA THR A 475 15.63 13.35 -8.36
C THR A 475 16.99 13.94 -8.74
N VAL A 476 17.73 13.27 -9.61
CA VAL A 476 19.06 13.74 -10.04
C VAL A 476 18.96 15.01 -10.85
N MET A 477 18.01 15.09 -11.81
CA MET A 477 17.76 16.29 -12.60
C MET A 477 17.36 17.49 -11.75
N ASP A 478 16.49 17.30 -10.73
CA ASP A 478 16.11 18.37 -9.80
C ASP A 478 17.34 18.96 -9.08
N ARG A 479 18.27 18.09 -8.63
CA ARG A 479 19.50 18.53 -7.98
C ARG A 479 20.46 19.24 -8.95
N LEU A 480 20.59 18.76 -10.17
CA LEU A 480 21.38 19.42 -11.21
C LEU A 480 20.82 20.80 -11.54
N CYS A 481 19.51 20.89 -11.73
CA CYS A 481 18.82 22.15 -12.02
C CYS A 481 18.97 23.17 -10.87
N LYS A 482 18.80 22.78 -9.62
CA LYS A 482 18.99 23.63 -8.44
C LYS A 482 20.42 24.12 -8.27
N ASN A 483 21.42 23.38 -8.78
CA ASN A 483 22.82 23.77 -8.80
C ASN A 483 23.21 24.54 -10.09
N GLY A 484 22.27 24.87 -10.95
CA GLY A 484 22.51 25.60 -12.19
C GLY A 484 23.13 24.77 -13.32
N ARG A 485 23.29 23.44 -13.15
CA ARG A 485 23.90 22.50 -14.11
C ARG A 485 22.87 21.95 -15.09
N VAL A 486 22.13 22.86 -15.74
CA VAL A 486 20.95 22.47 -16.55
C VAL A 486 21.33 21.70 -17.81
N THR A 487 22.53 21.93 -18.38
CA THR A 487 23.01 21.17 -19.55
C THR A 487 23.14 19.69 -19.23
N GLU A 488 23.71 19.36 -18.08
CA GLU A 488 23.83 17.97 -17.63
C GLU A 488 22.47 17.36 -17.24
N ALA A 489 21.54 18.19 -16.77
CA ALA A 489 20.16 17.74 -16.56
C ALA A 489 19.48 17.39 -17.88
N GLN A 490 19.76 18.14 -18.96
CA GLN A 490 19.28 17.82 -20.30
C GLN A 490 19.91 16.53 -20.84
N ASP A 491 21.22 16.34 -20.70
CA ASP A 491 21.91 15.12 -21.10
C ASP A 491 21.31 13.90 -20.38
N LEU A 492 20.95 14.07 -19.10
CA LEU A 492 20.30 13.02 -18.31
C LEU A 492 18.86 12.73 -18.76
N PHE A 493 18.13 13.76 -19.20
CA PHE A 493 16.81 13.58 -19.81
C PHE A 493 16.90 12.80 -21.12
N ASP A 494 17.89 13.13 -21.97
CA ASP A 494 18.12 12.43 -23.24
C ASP A 494 18.50 10.95 -22.99
N LEU A 495 19.32 10.70 -21.96
CA LEU A 495 19.65 9.34 -21.51
C LEU A 495 18.41 8.58 -21.02
N MET A 496 17.53 9.23 -20.22
CA MET A 496 16.26 8.65 -19.74
C MET A 496 15.40 8.15 -20.92
N VAL A 497 15.24 9.00 -21.95
CA VAL A 497 14.49 8.64 -23.15
C VAL A 497 15.17 7.51 -23.92
N HIS A 498 16.50 7.56 -24.05
CA HIS A 498 17.28 6.51 -24.74
C HIS A 498 17.16 5.14 -24.04
N MET A 499 17.12 5.11 -22.72
CA MET A 499 16.90 3.90 -21.92
C MET A 499 15.46 3.39 -21.97
N GLY A 500 14.55 4.07 -22.66
CA GLY A 500 13.14 3.69 -22.75
C GLY A 500 12.31 4.02 -21.51
N VAL A 501 12.85 4.80 -20.57
CA VAL A 501 12.11 5.28 -19.41
C VAL A 501 11.28 6.49 -19.84
N LYS A 502 9.96 6.41 -19.66
CA LYS A 502 9.06 7.48 -20.11
C LYS A 502 9.14 8.69 -19.18
N PRO A 503 9.47 9.88 -19.69
CA PRO A 503 9.32 11.14 -18.93
C PRO A 503 7.86 11.35 -18.52
N ASP A 504 7.65 11.92 -17.35
CA ASP A 504 6.34 12.34 -16.83
C ASP A 504 6.25 13.88 -16.72
N VAL A 505 5.09 14.39 -16.32
CA VAL A 505 4.86 15.83 -16.11
C VAL A 505 5.90 16.42 -15.14
N CYS A 506 6.30 15.66 -14.11
CA CYS A 506 7.30 16.10 -13.13
C CYS A 506 8.69 16.25 -13.78
N THR A 507 9.05 15.36 -14.73
CA THR A 507 10.30 15.45 -15.49
C THR A 507 10.38 16.76 -16.27
N TYR A 508 9.33 17.09 -17.04
CA TYR A 508 9.25 18.34 -17.81
C TYR A 508 9.27 19.55 -16.89
N ASN A 509 8.49 19.53 -15.80
CA ASN A 509 8.44 20.61 -14.81
C ASN A 509 9.82 20.88 -14.19
N THR A 510 10.58 19.84 -13.88
CA THR A 510 11.92 19.94 -13.32
C THR A 510 12.89 20.61 -14.26
N LEU A 511 12.91 20.19 -15.54
CA LEU A 511 13.77 20.81 -16.55
C LEU A 511 13.36 22.26 -16.88
N MET A 512 12.07 22.52 -17.07
CA MET A 512 11.57 23.88 -17.30
C MET A 512 11.95 24.79 -16.13
N GLY A 513 11.76 24.34 -14.89
CA GLY A 513 12.20 25.07 -13.70
C GLY A 513 13.70 25.36 -13.69
N GLY A 514 14.52 24.40 -14.09
CA GLY A 514 15.97 24.56 -14.24
C GLY A 514 16.34 25.59 -15.30
N TYR A 515 15.74 25.53 -16.49
CA TYR A 515 15.99 26.50 -17.54
C TYR A 515 15.54 27.92 -17.18
N LEU A 516 14.38 28.03 -16.49
CA LEU A 516 13.90 29.31 -15.95
C LEU A 516 14.85 29.89 -14.88
N PHE A 517 15.43 29.01 -14.05
CA PHE A 517 16.41 29.43 -13.04
C PHE A 517 17.68 30.03 -13.65
N VAL A 518 18.16 29.49 -14.79
CA VAL A 518 19.33 30.04 -15.50
C VAL A 518 18.97 31.05 -16.59
N GLY A 519 17.69 31.41 -16.78
CA GLY A 519 17.22 32.41 -17.70
C GLY A 519 17.17 32.02 -19.17
N LYS A 520 17.18 30.72 -19.51
CA LYS A 520 17.12 30.21 -20.90
C LYS A 520 15.67 29.98 -21.36
N MET A 521 14.96 31.06 -21.68
CA MET A 521 13.52 31.03 -21.98
C MET A 521 13.17 30.29 -23.28
N ASP A 522 14.03 30.33 -24.29
CA ASP A 522 13.78 29.67 -25.59
C ASP A 522 13.71 28.14 -25.43
N GLU A 523 14.52 27.58 -24.50
CA GLU A 523 14.49 26.13 -24.21
C GLU A 523 13.22 25.74 -23.45
N VAL A 524 12.69 26.62 -22.59
CA VAL A 524 11.42 26.40 -21.89
C VAL A 524 10.26 26.24 -22.86
N SER A 525 10.19 27.16 -23.88
CA SER A 525 9.13 27.08 -24.89
C SER A 525 9.22 25.77 -25.69
N LYS A 526 10.43 25.35 -26.09
CA LYS A 526 10.64 24.06 -26.79
C LYS A 526 10.21 22.87 -25.97
N LEU A 527 10.52 22.88 -24.65
CA LEU A 527 10.12 21.80 -23.76
C LEU A 527 8.60 21.73 -23.57
N LEU A 528 7.94 22.90 -23.48
CA LEU A 528 6.48 22.96 -23.37
C LEU A 528 5.84 22.45 -24.67
N ASP A 529 6.33 22.86 -25.84
CA ASP A 529 5.85 22.39 -27.15
C ASP A 529 6.05 20.85 -27.28
N ASN A 530 7.20 20.35 -26.85
CA ASN A 530 7.47 18.90 -26.84
C ASN A 530 6.50 18.16 -25.93
N MET A 531 6.29 18.65 -24.70
CA MET A 531 5.35 18.05 -23.74
C MET A 531 3.93 17.94 -24.33
N VAL A 532 3.44 19.02 -24.99
CA VAL A 532 2.13 19.05 -25.62
C VAL A 532 2.08 18.12 -26.85
N SER A 533 3.15 18.08 -27.65
CA SER A 533 3.22 17.26 -28.87
C SER A 533 3.11 15.76 -28.61
N ILE A 534 3.58 15.29 -27.44
CA ILE A 534 3.47 13.88 -27.01
C ILE A 534 2.16 13.59 -26.26
N GLY A 535 1.23 14.56 -26.22
CA GLY A 535 -0.09 14.41 -25.61
C GLY A 535 -0.11 14.56 -24.09
N MET A 536 0.93 15.14 -23.48
CA MET A 536 0.92 15.49 -22.07
C MET A 536 0.35 16.91 -21.90
N GLU A 537 -0.75 17.04 -21.16
CA GLU A 537 -1.32 18.34 -20.84
C GLU A 537 -0.55 18.99 -19.67
N PRO A 538 -0.17 20.29 -19.77
CA PRO A 538 0.38 21.04 -18.65
C PRO A 538 -0.59 21.08 -17.47
N ASP A 539 -0.09 20.82 -16.27
CA ASP A 539 -0.86 20.87 -15.05
C ASP A 539 -0.73 22.22 -14.30
N VAL A 540 -1.45 22.39 -13.21
CA VAL A 540 -1.40 23.61 -12.38
C VAL A 540 0.03 23.92 -11.92
N ILE A 541 0.84 22.89 -11.68
CA ILE A 541 2.23 23.04 -11.23
C ILE A 541 3.08 23.55 -12.39
N THR A 542 2.89 23.02 -13.60
CA THR A 542 3.54 23.50 -14.83
C THR A 542 3.31 25.01 -15.02
N TYR A 543 2.05 25.42 -15.00
CA TYR A 543 1.69 26.84 -15.13
C TYR A 543 2.30 27.70 -14.02
N ASN A 544 2.29 27.26 -12.77
CA ASN A 544 2.87 27.98 -11.64
C ASN A 544 4.40 28.16 -11.80
N ILE A 545 5.11 27.12 -12.27
CA ILE A 545 6.55 27.19 -12.56
C ILE A 545 6.84 28.21 -13.65
N LEU A 546 6.05 28.20 -14.73
CA LEU A 546 6.20 29.14 -15.83
C LEU A 546 5.95 30.59 -15.38
N ILE A 547 4.85 30.85 -14.67
CA ILE A 547 4.48 32.20 -14.17
C ILE A 547 5.56 32.69 -13.19
N ASP A 548 5.99 31.87 -12.23
CA ASP A 548 7.05 32.28 -11.29
C ASP A 548 8.38 32.52 -11.99
N GLY A 549 8.75 31.65 -12.92
CA GLY A 549 9.98 31.71 -13.66
C GLY A 549 10.03 32.95 -14.58
N TYR A 550 9.00 33.22 -15.39
CA TYR A 550 8.93 34.43 -16.21
C TYR A 550 8.94 35.69 -15.34
N SER A 551 8.22 35.69 -14.23
CA SER A 551 8.16 36.79 -13.30
C SER A 551 9.54 37.12 -12.69
N LYS A 552 10.29 36.12 -12.25
CA LYS A 552 11.64 36.27 -11.68
C LYS A 552 12.67 36.77 -12.70
N ASN A 553 12.45 36.46 -13.96
CA ASN A 553 13.29 36.90 -15.06
C ASN A 553 12.84 38.27 -15.66
N GLY A 554 11.90 38.97 -15.01
CA GLY A 554 11.44 40.28 -15.40
C GLY A 554 10.48 40.34 -16.60
N ARG A 555 10.02 39.18 -17.08
CA ARG A 555 9.10 39.04 -18.22
C ARG A 555 7.64 38.93 -17.72
N ILE A 556 7.15 39.97 -17.07
CA ILE A 556 5.82 39.97 -16.43
C ILE A 556 4.67 39.84 -17.43
N ASP A 557 4.82 40.41 -18.63
CA ASP A 557 3.77 40.33 -19.64
C ASP A 557 3.60 38.91 -20.16
N ASP A 558 4.69 38.17 -20.34
CA ASP A 558 4.63 36.74 -20.68
C ASP A 558 4.03 35.90 -19.56
N ALA A 559 4.36 36.22 -18.30
CA ALA A 559 3.74 35.57 -17.13
C ALA A 559 2.22 35.80 -17.12
N LEU A 560 1.76 37.02 -17.49
CA LEU A 560 0.32 37.31 -17.61
C LEU A 560 -0.35 36.56 -18.76
N VAL A 561 0.34 36.39 -19.90
CA VAL A 561 -0.17 35.57 -21.01
C VAL A 561 -0.39 34.12 -20.53
N VAL A 562 0.63 33.52 -19.94
CA VAL A 562 0.56 32.16 -19.40
C VAL A 562 -0.52 32.02 -18.32
N PHE A 563 -0.69 33.04 -17.46
CA PHE A 563 -1.75 33.03 -16.45
C PHE A 563 -3.15 33.11 -17.08
N ARG A 564 -3.35 33.87 -18.16
CA ARG A 564 -4.62 33.89 -18.90
C ARG A 564 -4.90 32.57 -19.60
N GLU A 565 -3.90 31.97 -20.23
CA GLU A 565 -4.03 30.65 -20.83
C GLU A 565 -4.45 29.59 -19.77
N MET A 566 -3.89 29.69 -18.58
CA MET A 566 -4.29 28.82 -17.45
C MET A 566 -5.77 29.01 -17.08
N LEU A 567 -6.29 30.24 -17.10
CA LEU A 567 -7.70 30.54 -16.83
C LEU A 567 -8.64 29.97 -17.89
N ASP A 568 -8.20 29.97 -19.17
CA ASP A 568 -8.99 29.51 -20.32
C ASP A 568 -8.95 27.98 -20.49
N THR A 569 -7.92 27.31 -19.96
CA THR A 569 -7.78 25.86 -20.04
C THR A 569 -8.52 25.14 -18.90
N LYS A 570 -8.69 23.81 -19.02
CA LYS A 570 -9.28 22.97 -17.95
C LYS A 570 -8.48 22.92 -16.65
N GLY A 571 -7.27 23.47 -16.64
CA GLY A 571 -6.42 23.60 -15.46
C GLY A 571 -6.93 24.71 -14.56
N LYS A 572 -7.88 24.41 -13.67
CA LYS A 572 -8.43 25.39 -12.72
C LYS A 572 -7.32 26.01 -11.90
N PRO A 573 -7.13 27.35 -11.94
CA PRO A 573 -6.13 28.02 -11.13
C PRO A 573 -6.36 27.78 -9.65
N SER A 574 -5.29 27.72 -8.88
CA SER A 574 -5.33 27.65 -7.42
C SER A 574 -5.07 29.04 -6.81
N VAL A 575 -5.37 29.21 -5.53
CA VAL A 575 -5.01 30.43 -4.80
C VAL A 575 -3.49 30.70 -4.89
N ILE A 576 -2.68 29.62 -4.97
CA ILE A 576 -1.22 29.74 -5.13
C ILE A 576 -0.86 30.41 -6.46
N SER A 577 -1.56 30.07 -7.55
CA SER A 577 -1.34 30.68 -8.87
C SER A 577 -1.59 32.20 -8.84
N PHE A 578 -2.69 32.62 -8.21
CA PHE A 578 -2.98 34.02 -7.98
C PHE A 578 -1.94 34.71 -7.10
N ASN A 579 -1.50 34.07 -6.00
CA ASN A 579 -0.49 34.60 -5.10
C ASN A 579 0.85 34.84 -5.81
N ILE A 580 1.28 33.92 -6.68
CA ILE A 580 2.51 34.10 -7.49
C ILE A 580 2.38 35.31 -8.39
N MET A 581 1.26 35.42 -9.12
CA MET A 581 1.06 36.53 -10.08
C MET A 581 0.87 37.89 -9.39
N ILE A 582 0.06 37.93 -8.29
CA ILE A 582 -0.11 39.14 -7.48
C ILE A 582 1.24 39.59 -6.91
N GLY A 583 2.02 38.67 -6.34
CA GLY A 583 3.34 38.97 -5.79
C GLY A 583 4.31 39.53 -6.84
N ALA A 584 4.27 38.96 -8.05
CA ALA A 584 5.07 39.45 -9.19
C ALA A 584 4.68 40.85 -9.61
N LEU A 585 3.38 41.12 -9.80
CA LEU A 585 2.86 42.45 -10.18
C LEU A 585 3.17 43.50 -9.13
N LEU A 586 3.02 43.21 -7.86
CA LEU A 586 3.34 44.10 -6.75
C LEU A 586 4.82 44.47 -6.71
N LYS A 587 5.72 43.52 -6.97
CA LYS A 587 7.18 43.76 -7.07
C LYS A 587 7.53 44.66 -8.22
N CYS A 588 6.82 44.57 -9.36
CA CYS A 588 7.03 45.40 -10.53
C CYS A 588 6.25 46.74 -10.49
N GLY A 589 5.52 47.02 -9.40
CA GLY A 589 4.77 48.27 -9.22
C GLY A 589 3.44 48.33 -9.98
N ARG A 590 2.95 47.24 -10.60
CA ARG A 590 1.69 47.17 -11.36
C ARG A 590 0.50 46.88 -10.42
N LYS A 591 0.18 47.84 -9.57
CA LYS A 591 -0.79 47.71 -8.50
C LYS A 591 -2.24 47.50 -8.93
N ALA A 592 -2.67 48.25 -9.95
CA ALA A 592 -4.03 48.16 -10.46
C ALA A 592 -4.34 46.72 -10.88
N GLU A 593 -3.45 46.13 -11.65
CA GLU A 593 -3.60 44.75 -12.10
C GLU A 593 -3.51 43.71 -10.94
N ALA A 594 -2.65 43.99 -9.95
CA ALA A 594 -2.60 43.13 -8.75
C ALA A 594 -3.91 43.19 -7.95
N LYS A 595 -4.56 44.36 -7.86
CA LYS A 595 -5.86 44.54 -7.23
C LYS A 595 -6.96 43.84 -8.03
N ASP A 596 -6.96 44.00 -9.35
CA ASP A 596 -7.92 43.34 -10.24
C ASP A 596 -7.83 41.78 -10.08
N LEU A 597 -6.61 41.27 -9.98
CA LEU A 597 -6.40 39.83 -9.72
C LEU A 597 -6.84 39.40 -8.31
N PHE A 598 -6.63 40.23 -7.30
CA PHE A 598 -7.12 39.97 -5.94
C PHE A 598 -8.64 39.87 -5.92
N ASP A 599 -9.35 40.83 -6.56
CA ASP A 599 -10.81 40.78 -6.67
C ASP A 599 -11.28 39.61 -7.54
N GLY A 600 -10.48 39.22 -8.54
CA GLY A 600 -10.73 38.07 -9.43
C GLY A 600 -10.69 36.72 -8.73
N ILE A 601 -10.07 36.59 -7.56
CA ILE A 601 -10.03 35.30 -6.81
C ILE A 601 -11.46 34.85 -6.48
N TRP A 602 -12.29 35.78 -5.98
CA TRP A 602 -13.69 35.48 -5.66
C TRP A 602 -14.54 35.16 -6.88
N ALA A 603 -14.29 35.85 -8.00
CA ALA A 603 -14.97 35.59 -9.27
C ALA A 603 -14.70 34.18 -9.81
N ASN A 604 -13.55 33.59 -9.48
CA ASN A 604 -13.19 32.22 -9.82
C ASN A 604 -13.64 31.17 -8.79
N GLY A 605 -14.47 31.55 -7.82
CA GLY A 605 -14.98 30.64 -6.78
C GLY A 605 -13.93 30.21 -5.75
N LEU A 606 -12.81 30.96 -5.66
CA LEU A 606 -11.74 30.72 -4.70
C LEU A 606 -11.85 31.71 -3.52
N VAL A 607 -11.22 31.40 -2.41
CA VAL A 607 -11.15 32.26 -1.23
C VAL A 607 -9.70 32.68 -1.01
N PRO A 608 -9.38 33.97 -0.93
CA PRO A 608 -8.03 34.43 -0.60
C PRO A 608 -7.53 33.84 0.71
N ASP A 609 -6.29 33.40 0.73
CA ASP A 609 -5.63 32.83 1.90
C ASP A 609 -4.78 33.88 2.66
N ILE A 610 -4.17 33.47 3.75
CA ILE A 610 -3.32 34.34 4.58
C ILE A 610 -2.17 34.95 3.75
N VAL A 611 -1.65 34.21 2.75
CA VAL A 611 -0.55 34.67 1.90
C VAL A 611 -1.03 35.80 0.99
N THR A 612 -2.21 35.63 0.37
CA THR A 612 -2.84 36.66 -0.47
C THR A 612 -3.01 37.98 0.28
N TYR A 613 -3.64 37.91 1.47
CA TYR A 613 -3.83 39.08 2.31
C TYR A 613 -2.51 39.69 2.77
N SER A 614 -1.54 38.87 3.15
CA SER A 614 -0.22 39.35 3.60
C SER A 614 0.52 40.14 2.51
N LEU A 615 0.48 39.66 1.26
CA LEU A 615 1.08 40.37 0.12
C LEU A 615 0.45 41.76 -0.11
N MET A 616 -0.87 41.83 -0.10
CA MET A 616 -1.59 43.09 -0.33
C MET A 616 -1.39 44.06 0.85
N ILE A 617 -1.52 43.62 2.09
CA ILE A 617 -1.35 44.46 3.29
C ILE A 617 0.06 44.98 3.40
N GLN A 618 1.09 44.16 3.20
CA GLN A 618 2.47 44.62 3.24
C GLN A 618 2.76 45.70 2.18
N LYS A 619 2.20 45.53 0.99
CA LYS A 619 2.36 46.51 -0.08
C LYS A 619 1.67 47.82 0.23
N LEU A 620 0.45 47.82 0.76
CA LEU A 620 -0.26 49.01 1.23
C LEU A 620 0.53 49.77 2.30
N ILE A 621 1.16 49.05 3.23
CA ILE A 621 2.02 49.65 4.26
C ILE A 621 3.26 50.27 3.62
N GLU A 622 3.95 49.61 2.67
CA GLU A 622 5.11 50.11 1.96
C GLU A 622 4.78 51.42 1.22
N GLU A 623 3.56 51.61 0.77
CA GLU A 623 3.08 52.76 0.05
C GLU A 623 2.56 53.90 0.94
N GLY A 624 2.35 53.61 2.22
CA GLY A 624 1.80 54.56 3.16
C GLY A 624 0.27 54.62 3.20
N SER A 625 -0.45 53.71 2.50
CA SER A 625 -1.91 53.60 2.51
C SER A 625 -2.35 52.79 3.79
N LEU A 626 -2.01 53.34 4.93
CA LEU A 626 -2.13 52.64 6.21
C LEU A 626 -3.60 52.33 6.58
N GLN A 627 -4.52 53.21 6.24
CA GLN A 627 -5.94 52.98 6.55
C GLN A 627 -6.50 51.84 5.71
N GLU A 628 -6.18 51.79 4.41
CA GLU A 628 -6.62 50.66 3.56
C GLU A 628 -6.02 49.32 4.01
N SER A 629 -4.78 49.36 4.53
CA SER A 629 -4.12 48.19 5.12
C SER A 629 -4.89 47.64 6.34
N ASP A 630 -5.29 48.54 7.26
CA ASP A 630 -6.06 48.16 8.45
C ASP A 630 -7.47 47.64 8.08
N ASP A 631 -8.15 48.30 7.10
CA ASP A 631 -9.46 47.89 6.61
C ASP A 631 -9.39 46.49 5.96
N LEU A 632 -8.33 46.24 5.18
CA LEU A 632 -8.12 44.92 4.56
C LEU A 632 -7.83 43.83 5.58
N PHE A 633 -7.08 44.14 6.65
CA PHE A 633 -6.83 43.23 7.75
C PHE A 633 -8.13 42.87 8.48
N VAL A 634 -8.99 43.84 8.76
CA VAL A 634 -10.29 43.61 9.38
C VAL A 634 -11.22 42.80 8.46
N SER A 635 -11.20 43.07 7.15
CA SER A 635 -11.94 42.29 6.17
C SER A 635 -11.51 40.83 6.14
N MET A 636 -10.19 40.57 6.20
CA MET A 636 -9.62 39.21 6.28
C MET A 636 -10.21 38.43 7.48
N GLU A 637 -10.18 39.04 8.66
CA GLU A 637 -10.71 38.41 9.88
C GLU A 637 -12.22 38.16 9.81
N LYS A 638 -12.98 39.10 9.25
CA LYS A 638 -14.43 38.95 9.00
C LYS A 638 -14.75 37.80 8.03
N ASN A 639 -13.87 37.57 7.06
CA ASN A 639 -14.03 36.48 6.09
C ASN A 639 -13.55 35.12 6.64
N GLY A 640 -13.26 35.03 7.94
CA GLY A 640 -12.88 33.78 8.61
C GLY A 640 -11.41 33.38 8.43
N CYS A 641 -10.59 34.25 7.82
CA CYS A 641 -9.16 34.00 7.67
C CYS A 641 -8.41 34.60 8.88
N ALA A 642 -8.01 33.77 9.83
CA ALA A 642 -7.32 34.21 11.04
C ALA A 642 -5.84 34.46 10.76
N ALA A 643 -5.32 35.62 11.19
CA ALA A 643 -3.89 35.95 11.08
C ALA A 643 -3.03 34.98 11.89
N ASN A 644 -1.94 34.53 11.35
CA ASN A 644 -0.93 33.70 12.03
C ASN A 644 0.27 34.55 12.52
N SER A 645 1.15 33.93 13.34
CA SER A 645 2.33 34.57 13.91
C SER A 645 3.22 35.20 12.84
N ARG A 646 3.46 34.49 11.72
CA ARG A 646 4.34 34.97 10.63
C ARG A 646 3.79 36.23 9.96
N MET A 647 2.50 36.28 9.70
CA MET A 647 1.84 37.46 9.09
C MET A 647 1.90 38.67 10.01
N LEU A 648 1.54 38.52 11.30
CA LEU A 648 1.59 39.63 12.25
C LEU A 648 3.03 40.17 12.42
N ASN A 649 4.02 39.29 12.55
CA ASN A 649 5.42 39.68 12.59
C ASN A 649 5.86 40.42 11.31
N ALA A 650 5.38 40.01 10.14
CA ALA A 650 5.70 40.67 8.86
C ALA A 650 5.06 42.09 8.80
N ILE A 651 3.81 42.24 9.21
CA ILE A 651 3.12 43.56 9.32
C ILE A 651 3.86 44.45 10.27
N VAL A 652 4.23 43.98 11.46
CA VAL A 652 5.00 44.76 12.44
C VAL A 652 6.33 45.23 11.83
N ARG A 653 7.08 44.36 11.17
CA ARG A 653 8.34 44.73 10.51
C ARG A 653 8.15 45.82 9.46
N SER A 654 7.15 45.69 8.61
CA SER A 654 6.86 46.68 7.57
C SER A 654 6.49 48.06 8.17
N LEU A 655 5.67 48.08 9.22
CA LEU A 655 5.31 49.30 9.95
C LEU A 655 6.52 49.93 10.65
N LEU A 656 7.35 49.18 11.32
CA LEU A 656 8.57 49.66 11.96
C LEU A 656 9.58 50.21 10.98
N GLN A 657 9.71 49.61 9.81
CA GLN A 657 10.58 50.11 8.72
C GLN A 657 10.10 51.47 8.18
N LYS A 658 8.80 51.70 8.20
CA LYS A 658 8.18 53.01 7.79
C LYS A 658 8.16 54.03 8.94
N GLY A 659 8.52 53.64 10.15
CA GLY A 659 8.49 54.53 11.33
C GLY A 659 7.10 54.66 11.98
N GLU A 660 6.12 53.84 11.60
CA GLU A 660 4.75 53.84 12.12
C GLU A 660 4.66 53.04 13.43
N VAL A 661 5.39 53.51 14.44
CA VAL A 661 5.51 52.81 15.74
C VAL A 661 4.17 52.65 16.48
N PRO A 662 3.26 53.65 16.51
CA PRO A 662 1.98 53.48 17.21
C PRO A 662 1.13 52.34 16.64
N ARG A 663 1.08 52.22 15.31
CA ARG A 663 0.37 51.14 14.63
C ARG A 663 1.05 49.80 14.82
N ALA A 664 2.39 49.75 14.80
CA ALA A 664 3.13 48.54 15.12
C ALA A 664 2.80 48.02 16.52
N GLY A 665 2.61 48.95 17.49
CA GLY A 665 2.19 48.63 18.86
C GLY A 665 0.84 47.89 18.91
N THR A 666 -0.14 48.30 18.11
CA THR A 666 -1.45 47.64 18.05
C THR A 666 -1.36 46.19 17.53
N TYR A 667 -0.50 45.93 16.54
CA TYR A 667 -0.26 44.58 16.02
C TYR A 667 0.62 43.73 16.95
N LEU A 668 1.54 44.34 17.72
CA LEU A 668 2.27 43.66 18.80
C LEU A 668 1.33 43.20 19.91
N SER A 669 0.36 44.02 20.31
CA SER A 669 -0.69 43.59 21.27
C SER A 669 -1.47 42.40 20.77
N LYS A 670 -1.81 42.32 19.48
CA LYS A 670 -2.48 41.17 18.87
C LYS A 670 -1.61 39.90 18.87
N ILE A 671 -0.26 40.05 18.79
CA ILE A 671 0.68 38.91 18.92
C ILE A 671 0.59 38.34 20.35
N ASP A 672 0.55 39.23 21.36
CA ASP A 672 0.47 38.82 22.78
C ASP A 672 -0.91 38.21 23.12
N GLU A 673 -2.00 38.85 22.71
CA GLU A 673 -3.36 38.34 22.92
C GLU A 673 -3.54 36.92 22.40
N ARG A 674 -2.87 36.58 21.30
CA ARG A 674 -2.91 35.26 20.68
C ARG A 674 -1.80 34.32 21.14
N SER A 675 -0.99 34.74 22.11
CA SER A 675 0.16 33.99 22.62
C SER A 675 1.17 33.55 21.54
N PHE A 676 1.32 34.35 20.48
CA PHE A 676 2.27 34.09 19.43
C PHE A 676 3.71 34.53 19.83
N ILE A 677 4.69 33.91 19.16
CA ILE A 677 6.12 34.20 19.42
C ILE A 677 6.57 35.35 18.53
N LEU A 678 7.29 36.31 19.11
CA LEU A 678 7.98 37.36 18.37
C LEU A 678 9.20 36.78 17.65
N GLU A 679 9.26 36.95 16.34
CA GLU A 679 10.39 36.48 15.54
C GLU A 679 11.66 37.28 15.83
N ALA A 680 12.84 36.63 15.82
CA ALA A 680 14.13 37.24 16.08
C ALA A 680 14.40 38.46 15.17
N SER A 681 13.99 38.42 13.91
CA SER A 681 14.11 39.53 12.96
C SER A 681 13.27 40.75 13.35
N THR A 682 12.08 40.53 13.94
CA THR A 682 11.22 41.61 14.44
C THR A 682 11.80 42.19 15.71
N ALA A 683 12.29 41.35 16.62
CA ALA A 683 12.97 41.80 17.86
C ALA A 683 14.22 42.62 17.54
N SER A 684 15.04 42.20 16.58
CA SER A 684 16.22 42.94 16.13
C SER A 684 15.90 44.33 15.57
N LEU A 685 14.77 44.48 14.88
CA LEU A 685 14.32 45.79 14.38
C LEU A 685 13.87 46.68 15.52
N LEU A 686 13.19 46.20 16.53
CA LEU A 686 12.81 46.94 17.71
C LEU A 686 14.06 47.44 18.48
N THR A 687 15.05 46.59 18.72
CA THR A 687 16.31 46.99 19.38
C THR A 687 17.14 47.98 18.55
N ALA A 688 17.10 47.86 17.20
CA ALA A 688 17.77 48.82 16.30
C ALA A 688 17.11 50.20 16.32
N LEU A 689 15.81 50.30 16.51
CA LEU A 689 15.08 51.57 16.69
C LEU A 689 15.42 52.23 18.01
N ALA A 690 15.60 51.45 19.07
CA ALA A 690 16.07 51.93 20.39
C ALA A 690 17.41 52.64 20.30
N SER A 691 18.36 52.11 19.52
CA SER A 691 19.73 52.65 19.38
C SER A 691 19.79 53.94 18.54
N ARG A 692 18.73 54.35 17.85
CA ARG A 692 18.65 55.57 17.04
C ARG A 692 18.23 56.83 17.81
N GLY A 693 18.21 56.81 19.14
CA GLY A 693 18.05 58.00 19.97
C GLY A 693 16.63 58.51 20.22
N LYS A 694 15.59 57.80 19.76
CA LYS A 694 14.17 58.09 20.00
C LYS A 694 13.52 57.08 20.95
N GLY A 695 14.29 56.29 21.69
CA GLY A 695 13.80 55.17 22.51
C GLY A 695 12.80 55.58 23.59
N GLN A 696 12.91 56.79 24.13
CA GLN A 696 12.01 57.23 25.20
C GLN A 696 10.61 57.64 24.69
N GLU A 697 10.49 58.21 23.49
CA GLU A 697 9.22 58.51 22.84
C GLU A 697 8.46 57.25 22.41
N TYR A 698 9.18 56.19 22.08
CA TYR A 698 8.59 54.94 21.60
C TYR A 698 8.17 54.01 22.74
N LYS A 699 8.75 54.15 23.94
CA LYS A 699 8.35 53.36 25.13
C LYS A 699 6.91 53.53 25.55
N GLU A 700 6.35 54.71 25.39
CA GLU A 700 4.93 55.00 25.69
C GLU A 700 3.95 54.47 24.64
N LEU A 701 4.47 54.12 23.45
CA LEU A 701 3.64 53.72 22.28
C LEU A 701 3.62 52.21 22.06
N LEU A 702 4.42 51.43 22.80
CA LEU A 702 4.53 50.00 22.67
C LEU A 702 4.00 49.28 23.95
N PRO A 703 3.49 48.05 23.83
CA PRO A 703 3.13 47.26 24.99
C PRO A 703 4.31 47.10 26.00
N GLU A 704 4.03 47.10 27.31
CA GLU A 704 5.02 47.07 28.37
C GLU A 704 6.10 45.99 28.18
N LYS A 705 5.69 44.81 27.75
CA LYS A 705 6.56 43.67 27.45
C LYS A 705 7.68 43.96 26.42
N TYR A 706 7.43 44.84 25.47
CA TYR A 706 8.35 45.18 24.39
C TYR A 706 9.07 46.48 24.62
N SER A 707 8.60 47.28 25.59
CA SER A 707 9.24 48.51 26.01
C SER A 707 10.59 48.25 26.71
N GLU A 708 10.82 47.06 27.27
CA GLU A 708 12.11 46.64 27.85
C GLU A 708 13.15 46.30 26.75
N LEU A 709 12.74 46.03 25.50
CA LEU A 709 13.63 45.78 24.36
C LEU A 709 14.14 47.09 23.73
N LEU A 710 13.56 48.22 24.11
CA LEU A 710 13.94 49.57 23.67
C LEU A 710 14.84 50.25 24.74
#